data_28287e1356b9de9dcbeab4358be2b599
#
_entry.id   28287e1356b9de9dcbeab4358be2b599
#
_cell.length_a   1.000
_cell.length_b   1.000
_cell.length_c   1.000
_cell.angle_alpha   90.00
_cell.angle_beta   90.00
_cell.angle_gamma   90.00
#
_symmetry.space_group_name_H-M   'P 1'
#
loop_
_entity.id
_entity.type
_entity.pdbx_description
1 polymer ?
#
loop_
_entity_poly.entity_id
_entity_poly.type
_entity_poly.pdbx_seq_one_letter_code
_entity_poly.pdbx_strand_id
1 'polypeptide(L)'
;MFKKIKQLFICLLSISMIIIFSSSNSYASLLIGGDEFEIISEDMLQKDPSGSDRPYFSLVEVMTKLSGIKSDDKKENTFQYIISANNKKDIITFNKNTFQINVNGKLLKDKYYEKDNKIYAPYSIFEKWNTSTAIESGLMDKFIVNSSAPKYNDVSVYNLGKDKYILPDNVYNILEEGNPSKYISYNNNGSITVPEGKKLPLVLFLHGSYQGDGLSTYFDVGFSSNMKSLAKEKFVSLGLNLTPIYYLDSSDSDKSSLNNTQKDLFSKILKQHVKSLLNSVNNGGKSTYGFDMKDKIDFNNVILVGHSRGGQNLFLANKILKEMGLNIKGNISIAPANYWQNFKNYDDIPTGIILPQLDGDVITLDGRNIFDKIRLQKRSSDLQLLYLYSANHNNFNSTIFGEDNSFVDSKGNTLKEPMSIKEQQKFSSKYIVNFAKSCIEKGSLSGIMPSEDGTLYNQKVLMSFVKGKSKVLFDLSSDSNSKMISGSFKKIIASTDDKKNTAGNVRLPGISDNYPLISLEFKNTSDKVDFKLPETNDFTKFDTISFEIMQDSTSPINKGKNQMLDITLTDKNGKFHTISTPKDTYSLQYQPGKITSIALRDEHAKTMYSNITPLSTLMIPLSEFNNKVDLSKISAVEISPSKSTGQGNFMLQSMYLSSINNNLKTKSLNLNSLIIYVLAFAISFTILFILTKKIINHKTN
;
A
#
# COMPACT_ATOMS: atom_id res chain seq x y z
N MET A 1 -41.93 38.67 27.18
CA MET A 1 -42.10 37.89 25.95
C MET A 1 -40.93 38.12 24.96
N PHE A 2 -40.64 39.34 24.59
CA PHE A 2 -39.53 39.67 23.66
C PHE A 2 -38.13 39.19 24.10
N LYS A 3 -37.80 39.19 25.38
CA LYS A 3 -36.50 38.73 25.89
C LYS A 3 -36.28 37.23 25.74
N LYS A 4 -37.35 36.41 25.88
CA LYS A 4 -37.29 34.97 25.66
C LYS A 4 -37.21 34.59 24.18
N ILE A 5 -37.86 35.38 23.31
CA ILE A 5 -37.79 35.19 21.86
C ILE A 5 -36.38 35.53 21.34
N LYS A 6 -35.77 36.61 21.89
CA LYS A 6 -34.42 36.98 21.55
C LYS A 6 -33.34 35.95 22.01
N GLN A 7 -33.54 35.31 23.18
CA GLN A 7 -32.70 34.22 23.65
C GLN A 7 -32.88 32.94 22.81
N LEU A 8 -34.13 32.65 22.42
CA LEU A 8 -34.39 31.52 21.53
C LEU A 8 -33.80 31.73 20.12
N PHE A 9 -33.84 32.97 19.61
CA PHE A 9 -33.26 33.33 18.32
C PHE A 9 -31.72 33.34 18.37
N ILE A 10 -31.09 33.71 19.50
CA ILE A 10 -29.64 33.62 19.71
C ILE A 10 -29.22 32.16 19.86
N CYS A 11 -29.98 31.31 20.55
CA CYS A 11 -29.73 29.86 20.59
C CYS A 11 -29.89 29.20 19.22
N LEU A 12 -30.89 29.57 18.44
CA LEU A 12 -31.08 29.06 17.08
C LEU A 12 -29.99 29.56 16.12
N LEU A 13 -29.50 30.82 16.27
CA LEU A 13 -28.38 31.34 15.51
C LEU A 13 -27.04 30.72 15.92
N SER A 14 -26.81 30.43 17.19
CA SER A 14 -25.64 29.71 17.65
C SER A 14 -25.64 28.24 17.19
N ILE A 15 -26.79 27.60 17.19
CA ILE A 15 -26.93 26.24 16.62
C ILE A 15 -26.75 26.28 15.08
N SER A 16 -27.28 27.31 14.40
CA SER A 16 -27.04 27.48 12.97
C SER A 16 -25.60 27.87 12.64
N MET A 17 -24.90 28.64 13.48
CA MET A 17 -23.48 28.91 13.33
C MET A 17 -22.60 27.68 13.61
N ILE A 18 -22.94 26.87 14.62
CA ILE A 18 -22.25 25.61 14.86
C ILE A 18 -22.40 24.66 13.65
N ILE A 19 -23.55 24.67 12.98
CA ILE A 19 -23.78 23.88 11.76
C ILE A 19 -23.07 24.49 10.54
N ILE A 20 -22.88 25.80 10.46
CA ILE A 20 -22.24 26.48 9.33
C ILE A 20 -20.70 26.44 9.43
N PHE A 21 -20.11 26.42 10.62
CA PHE A 21 -18.65 26.33 10.80
C PHE A 21 -18.12 24.90 10.87
N SER A 22 -18.99 23.87 10.97
CA SER A 22 -18.59 22.47 10.81
C SER A 22 -18.53 22.01 9.34
N SER A 23 -18.83 22.88 8.38
CA SER A 23 -18.85 22.54 6.95
C SER A 23 -17.48 22.56 6.25
N SER A 24 -16.42 22.78 6.97
CA SER A 24 -15.07 22.48 6.51
C SER A 24 -14.48 21.36 7.35
N ASN A 25 -14.79 20.10 6.96
CA ASN A 25 -14.11 18.88 7.36
C ASN A 25 -14.38 18.30 8.75
N SER A 26 -15.46 18.60 9.44
CA SER A 26 -15.90 17.82 10.58
C SER A 26 -17.35 17.38 10.38
N TYR A 27 -17.58 16.10 10.31
CA TYR A 27 -18.90 15.51 10.29
C TYR A 27 -19.45 15.51 11.70
N ALA A 28 -20.42 16.36 11.98
CA ALA A 28 -21.13 16.35 13.26
C ALA A 28 -22.21 15.27 13.22
N SER A 29 -22.27 14.42 14.24
CA SER A 29 -23.45 13.61 14.50
C SER A 29 -24.68 14.52 14.61
N LEU A 30 -25.81 14.14 14.05
CA LEU A 30 -27.04 14.89 14.17
C LEU A 30 -27.53 14.79 15.63
N LEU A 31 -27.19 15.76 16.46
CA LEU A 31 -27.67 15.85 17.83
C LEU A 31 -29.06 16.49 17.84
N ILE A 32 -30.10 15.68 17.99
CA ILE A 32 -31.45 16.18 18.28
C ILE A 32 -31.70 15.91 19.76
N GLY A 33 -31.77 16.98 20.56
CA GLY A 33 -32.08 16.88 21.98
C GLY A 33 -30.97 16.36 22.87
N GLY A 34 -29.73 16.30 22.41
CA GLY A 34 -28.58 15.83 23.20
C GLY A 34 -28.33 14.32 23.15
N ASP A 35 -29.22 13.56 22.51
CA ASP A 35 -29.05 12.12 22.30
C ASP A 35 -28.47 11.82 20.91
N GLU A 36 -27.50 10.92 20.84
CA GLU A 36 -26.99 10.41 19.56
C GLU A 36 -28.08 9.60 18.88
N PHE A 37 -28.43 9.97 17.64
CA PHE A 37 -29.47 9.29 16.89
C PHE A 37 -28.87 8.17 16.03
N GLU A 38 -29.13 6.93 16.36
CA GLU A 38 -28.65 5.76 15.62
C GLU A 38 -29.38 5.62 14.29
N ILE A 39 -28.66 5.79 13.17
CA ILE A 39 -29.21 5.70 11.81
C ILE A 39 -29.10 4.28 11.27
N ILE A 40 -28.00 3.59 11.54
CA ILE A 40 -27.77 2.20 11.14
C ILE A 40 -27.43 1.36 12.36
N SER A 41 -28.14 0.24 12.54
CA SER A 41 -27.81 -0.81 13.48
C SER A 41 -27.21 -2.03 12.77
N GLU A 42 -26.55 -2.93 13.48
CA GLU A 42 -25.90 -4.11 12.89
C GLU A 42 -26.85 -4.99 12.05
N ASP A 43 -28.09 -5.13 12.49
CA ASP A 43 -29.12 -5.91 11.80
C ASP A 43 -29.54 -5.31 10.46
N MET A 44 -29.28 -4.02 10.25
CA MET A 44 -29.51 -3.34 8.97
C MET A 44 -28.42 -3.59 7.93
N LEU A 45 -27.30 -4.18 8.33
CA LEU A 45 -26.14 -4.35 7.46
C LEU A 45 -26.11 -5.72 6.80
N GLN A 46 -25.58 -5.73 5.58
CA GLN A 46 -25.38 -6.95 4.80
C GLN A 46 -24.03 -6.89 4.07
N LYS A 47 -23.50 -8.06 3.72
CA LYS A 47 -22.32 -8.18 2.89
C LYS A 47 -22.63 -7.77 1.45
N ASP A 48 -21.63 -7.17 0.81
CA ASP A 48 -21.66 -6.92 -0.63
C ASP A 48 -21.84 -8.25 -1.39
N PRO A 49 -22.87 -8.39 -2.24
CA PRO A 49 -23.09 -9.59 -3.03
C PRO A 49 -21.97 -9.88 -4.03
N SER A 50 -21.15 -8.89 -4.41
CA SER A 50 -19.97 -9.08 -5.25
C SER A 50 -18.81 -9.75 -4.49
N GLY A 51 -18.92 -9.87 -3.16
CA GLY A 51 -17.91 -10.44 -2.28
C GLY A 51 -16.77 -9.48 -1.95
N SER A 52 -16.94 -8.17 -2.17
CA SER A 52 -16.10 -7.14 -1.59
C SER A 52 -16.43 -6.96 -0.11
N ASP A 53 -15.55 -6.30 0.63
CA ASP A 53 -15.79 -6.02 2.06
C ASP A 53 -16.59 -4.72 2.28
N ARG A 54 -17.06 -4.06 1.22
CA ARG A 54 -17.90 -2.88 1.31
C ARG A 54 -19.29 -3.24 1.89
N PRO A 55 -19.78 -2.49 2.86
CA PRO A 55 -21.06 -2.77 3.46
C PRO A 55 -22.23 -2.32 2.59
N TYR A 56 -23.34 -3.03 2.75
CA TYR A 56 -24.65 -2.65 2.27
C TYR A 56 -25.57 -2.44 3.47
N PHE A 57 -26.51 -1.53 3.38
CA PHE A 57 -27.46 -1.25 4.44
C PHE A 57 -28.92 -1.44 3.99
N SER A 58 -29.81 -1.74 4.93
CA SER A 58 -31.25 -1.82 4.68
C SER A 58 -31.79 -0.44 4.31
N LEU A 59 -32.08 -0.24 3.03
CA LEU A 59 -32.41 1.07 2.46
C LEU A 59 -33.66 1.68 3.11
N VAL A 60 -34.74 0.90 3.25
CA VAL A 60 -36.00 1.41 3.76
C VAL A 60 -35.84 1.90 5.20
N GLU A 61 -35.16 1.13 6.03
CA GLU A 61 -34.98 1.45 7.44
C GLU A 61 -34.13 2.72 7.62
N VAL A 62 -33.03 2.84 6.88
CA VAL A 62 -32.19 4.03 6.92
C VAL A 62 -32.90 5.26 6.38
N MET A 63 -33.58 5.14 5.23
CA MET A 63 -34.29 6.27 4.65
C MET A 63 -35.48 6.72 5.52
N THR A 64 -36.12 5.81 6.24
CA THR A 64 -37.14 6.16 7.22
C THR A 64 -36.57 6.99 8.38
N LYS A 65 -35.44 6.58 8.93
CA LYS A 65 -34.74 7.34 9.99
C LYS A 65 -34.26 8.73 9.51
N LEU A 66 -33.96 8.87 8.23
CA LEU A 66 -33.57 10.13 7.61
C LEU A 66 -34.78 10.98 7.19
N SER A 67 -36.01 10.57 7.53
CA SER A 67 -37.23 11.24 7.09
C SER A 67 -37.34 11.38 5.56
N GLY A 68 -36.79 10.41 4.83
CA GLY A 68 -36.83 10.36 3.38
C GLY A 68 -38.24 10.08 2.86
N ILE A 69 -38.71 10.88 1.94
CA ILE A 69 -40.01 10.70 1.29
C ILE A 69 -39.84 9.81 0.07
N LYS A 70 -40.50 8.65 0.06
CA LYS A 70 -40.47 7.74 -1.08
C LYS A 70 -41.50 8.17 -2.13
N SER A 71 -41.14 8.13 -3.40
CA SER A 71 -42.02 8.24 -4.54
C SER A 71 -41.71 7.18 -5.60
N ASP A 72 -42.73 6.62 -6.22
CA ASP A 72 -42.61 5.62 -7.28
C ASP A 72 -42.98 6.21 -8.64
N ASP A 73 -42.10 6.09 -9.64
CA ASP A 73 -42.44 6.37 -11.04
C ASP A 73 -42.69 5.05 -11.80
N LYS A 74 -43.95 4.77 -12.04
CA LYS A 74 -44.36 3.54 -12.73
C LYS A 74 -44.05 3.54 -14.23
N LYS A 75 -43.89 4.72 -14.87
CA LYS A 75 -43.61 4.81 -16.31
C LYS A 75 -42.12 4.48 -16.58
N GLU A 76 -41.23 4.98 -15.74
CA GLU A 76 -39.80 4.74 -15.89
C GLU A 76 -39.30 3.52 -15.12
N ASN A 77 -40.17 2.82 -14.42
CA ASN A 77 -39.85 1.70 -13.57
C ASN A 77 -38.73 2.02 -12.53
N THR A 78 -38.86 3.20 -11.94
CA THR A 78 -37.94 3.70 -10.90
C THR A 78 -38.67 3.99 -9.61
N PHE A 79 -37.93 4.05 -8.50
CA PHE A 79 -38.41 4.68 -7.28
C PHE A 79 -37.36 5.64 -6.76
N GLN A 80 -37.78 6.64 -6.00
CA GLN A 80 -36.91 7.70 -5.49
C GLN A 80 -37.12 7.88 -3.99
N TYR A 81 -36.05 8.24 -3.31
CA TYR A 81 -36.12 8.86 -2.00
C TYR A 81 -35.69 10.32 -2.11
N ILE A 82 -36.51 11.20 -1.54
CA ILE A 82 -36.25 12.63 -1.45
C ILE A 82 -35.95 12.96 0.01
N ILE A 83 -34.77 13.44 0.29
CA ILE A 83 -34.35 13.84 1.62
C ILE A 83 -34.13 15.34 1.61
N SER A 84 -34.70 16.01 2.58
CA SER A 84 -34.63 17.48 2.68
C SER A 84 -33.94 17.87 3.99
N ALA A 85 -32.85 18.62 3.92
CA ALA A 85 -32.14 19.17 5.06
C ALA A 85 -31.60 20.54 4.71
N ASN A 86 -31.65 21.50 5.64
CA ASN A 86 -31.04 22.83 5.51
C ASN A 86 -31.40 23.55 4.19
N ASN A 87 -32.68 23.53 3.78
CA ASN A 87 -33.18 24.13 2.53
C ASN A 87 -32.57 23.51 1.25
N LYS A 88 -31.91 22.39 1.34
CA LYS A 88 -31.45 21.61 0.18
C LYS A 88 -32.20 20.31 0.09
N LYS A 89 -32.22 19.76 -1.12
CA LYS A 89 -32.99 18.55 -1.46
C LYS A 89 -32.09 17.57 -2.17
N ASP A 90 -31.96 16.37 -1.62
CA ASP A 90 -31.27 15.26 -2.27
C ASP A 90 -32.29 14.30 -2.87
N ILE A 91 -32.00 13.89 -4.10
CA ILE A 91 -32.85 12.95 -4.83
C ILE A 91 -31.99 11.72 -5.14
N ILE A 92 -32.44 10.58 -4.59
CA ILE A 92 -31.79 9.29 -4.82
C ILE A 92 -32.75 8.43 -5.61
N THR A 93 -32.38 8.12 -6.85
CA THR A 93 -33.24 7.36 -7.78
C THR A 93 -32.69 5.94 -7.96
N PHE A 94 -33.56 4.96 -7.88
CA PHE A 94 -33.27 3.54 -8.02
C PHE A 94 -34.02 2.99 -9.24
N ASN A 95 -33.27 2.37 -10.16
CA ASN A 95 -33.84 1.75 -11.36
C ASN A 95 -34.13 0.26 -11.10
N LYS A 96 -35.38 -0.15 -11.18
CA LYS A 96 -35.84 -1.51 -10.86
C LYS A 96 -35.37 -2.57 -11.88
N ASN A 97 -35.05 -2.18 -13.11
CA ASN A 97 -34.63 -3.09 -14.16
C ASN A 97 -33.12 -3.35 -14.14
N THR A 98 -32.33 -2.29 -13.86
CA THR A 98 -30.89 -2.35 -13.94
C THR A 98 -30.21 -2.43 -12.58
N PHE A 99 -30.98 -2.25 -11.51
CA PHE A 99 -30.51 -2.13 -10.11
C PHE A 99 -29.52 -0.98 -9.89
N GLN A 100 -29.49 -0.04 -10.83
CA GLN A 100 -28.62 1.13 -10.76
C GLN A 100 -29.17 2.19 -9.81
N ILE A 101 -28.26 2.97 -9.25
CA ILE A 101 -28.55 4.06 -8.32
C ILE A 101 -28.02 5.36 -8.91
N ASN A 102 -28.82 6.41 -8.84
CA ASN A 102 -28.45 7.76 -9.22
C ASN A 102 -28.66 8.69 -8.02
N VAL A 103 -27.65 9.44 -7.64
CA VAL A 103 -27.71 10.42 -6.56
C VAL A 103 -27.53 11.81 -7.14
N ASN A 104 -28.55 12.65 -7.07
CA ASN A 104 -28.52 14.03 -7.59
C ASN A 104 -28.05 14.14 -9.06
N GLY A 105 -28.51 13.22 -9.91
CA GLY A 105 -28.13 13.18 -11.33
C GLY A 105 -26.80 12.45 -11.63
N LYS A 106 -26.07 12.00 -10.61
CA LYS A 106 -24.80 11.25 -10.78
C LYS A 106 -25.04 9.76 -10.60
N LEU A 107 -24.69 8.96 -11.60
CA LEU A 107 -24.80 7.50 -11.55
C LEU A 107 -23.73 6.91 -10.62
N LEU A 108 -24.14 6.00 -9.73
CA LEU A 108 -23.20 5.20 -8.93
C LEU A 108 -22.67 4.00 -9.72
N LYS A 109 -21.45 3.58 -9.45
CA LYS A 109 -20.88 2.33 -9.99
C LYS A 109 -21.50 1.10 -9.33
N ASP A 110 -21.75 1.17 -8.03
CA ASP A 110 -22.35 0.10 -7.26
C ASP A 110 -23.86 0.02 -7.52
N LYS A 111 -24.41 -1.20 -7.42
CA LYS A 111 -25.82 -1.47 -7.61
C LYS A 111 -26.46 -1.81 -6.27
N TYR A 112 -27.76 -1.54 -6.13
CA TYR A 112 -28.52 -2.10 -5.02
C TYR A 112 -28.95 -3.55 -5.32
N TYR A 113 -29.36 -4.28 -4.31
CA TYR A 113 -29.95 -5.61 -4.47
C TYR A 113 -31.12 -5.84 -3.52
N GLU A 114 -31.91 -6.87 -3.81
CA GLU A 114 -33.05 -7.28 -3.01
C GLU A 114 -32.79 -8.66 -2.40
N LYS A 115 -33.11 -8.81 -1.13
CA LYS A 115 -32.98 -10.06 -0.40
C LYS A 115 -34.05 -10.09 0.69
N ASP A 116 -34.75 -11.22 0.81
CA ASP A 116 -35.80 -11.44 1.84
C ASP A 116 -36.82 -10.29 1.91
N ASN A 117 -37.29 -9.81 0.75
CA ASN A 117 -38.19 -8.65 0.57
C ASN A 117 -37.65 -7.32 1.12
N LYS A 118 -36.38 -7.20 1.40
CA LYS A 118 -35.70 -5.96 1.77
C LYS A 118 -34.81 -5.48 0.64
N ILE A 119 -34.67 -4.17 0.50
CA ILE A 119 -33.78 -3.51 -0.45
C ILE A 119 -32.51 -3.12 0.31
N TYR A 120 -31.37 -3.51 -0.21
CA TYR A 120 -30.06 -3.17 0.33
C TYR A 120 -29.31 -2.28 -0.65
N ALA A 121 -28.89 -1.12 -0.19
CA ALA A 121 -28.13 -0.16 -0.96
C ALA A 121 -26.66 -0.13 -0.50
N PRO A 122 -25.73 0.11 -1.43
CA PRO A 122 -24.31 0.20 -1.09
C PRO A 122 -24.05 1.47 -0.28
N TYR A 123 -23.09 1.38 0.62
CA TYR A 123 -22.66 2.52 1.43
C TYR A 123 -22.17 3.71 0.58
N SER A 124 -21.60 3.44 -0.61
CA SER A 124 -21.14 4.44 -1.58
C SER A 124 -22.23 5.44 -2.04
N ILE A 125 -23.50 5.20 -1.72
CA ILE A 125 -24.58 6.17 -1.96
C ILE A 125 -24.30 7.52 -1.29
N PHE A 126 -23.63 7.52 -0.14
CA PHE A 126 -23.31 8.73 0.62
C PHE A 126 -22.15 9.53 0.03
N GLU A 127 -21.31 8.94 -0.80
CA GLU A 127 -20.19 9.63 -1.49
C GLU A 127 -20.68 10.71 -2.45
N LYS A 128 -21.82 10.47 -3.08
CA LYS A 128 -22.43 11.41 -4.05
C LYS A 128 -23.45 12.35 -3.40
N TRP A 129 -23.59 12.25 -2.09
CA TRP A 129 -24.57 13.00 -1.33
C TRP A 129 -24.01 14.33 -0.84
N ASN A 130 -24.47 15.44 -1.41
CA ASN A 130 -23.87 16.77 -1.16
C ASN A 130 -24.52 17.58 -0.03
N THR A 131 -25.64 17.14 0.54
CA THR A 131 -26.44 18.03 1.41
C THR A 131 -26.27 17.79 2.87
N SER A 132 -25.74 16.67 3.27
CA SER A 132 -25.75 16.32 4.67
C SER A 132 -24.52 15.55 5.07
N THR A 133 -23.40 16.22 4.96
CA THR A 133 -22.14 15.76 5.56
C THR A 133 -22.31 15.32 7.01
N ALA A 134 -23.25 15.95 7.76
CA ALA A 134 -23.61 15.54 9.11
C ALA A 134 -24.26 14.13 9.20
N ILE A 135 -24.92 13.66 8.14
CA ILE A 135 -25.56 12.33 8.10
C ILE A 135 -24.51 11.26 7.81
N GLU A 136 -23.56 11.56 6.95
CA GLU A 136 -22.52 10.63 6.52
C GLU A 136 -21.64 10.14 7.68
N SER A 137 -21.20 11.05 8.54
CA SER A 137 -20.44 10.69 9.72
C SER A 137 -21.27 9.96 10.78
N GLY A 138 -22.54 10.36 10.97
CA GLY A 138 -23.46 9.68 11.87
C GLY A 138 -23.73 8.25 11.46
N LEU A 139 -23.71 7.95 10.17
CA LEU A 139 -23.84 6.59 9.65
C LEU A 139 -22.61 5.73 9.95
N MET A 140 -21.41 6.28 9.83
CA MET A 140 -20.18 5.54 10.14
C MET A 140 -19.97 5.36 11.64
N ASP A 141 -20.28 6.35 12.44
CA ASP A 141 -20.11 6.31 13.89
C ASP A 141 -20.89 5.19 14.57
N LYS A 142 -22.04 4.84 13.99
CA LYS A 142 -22.95 3.86 14.57
C LYS A 142 -22.78 2.45 14.04
N PHE A 143 -21.97 2.31 13.05
CA PHE A 143 -21.60 1.02 12.51
C PHE A 143 -21.00 0.09 13.57
N ILE A 144 -20.50 0.62 14.70
CA ILE A 144 -19.63 -0.10 15.62
C ILE A 144 -19.95 0.15 17.10
N VAL A 145 -20.90 1.01 17.46
CA VAL A 145 -20.97 1.56 18.82
C VAL A 145 -21.68 0.70 19.87
N ASN A 146 -22.40 -0.33 19.54
CA ASN A 146 -23.12 -1.04 20.60
C ASN A 146 -23.18 -2.54 20.43
N SER A 147 -22.08 -3.23 20.70
CA SER A 147 -22.17 -4.60 21.18
C SER A 147 -20.86 -5.09 21.79
N SER A 148 -20.94 -6.11 22.60
CA SER A 148 -19.87 -6.99 23.01
C SER A 148 -19.14 -7.56 21.78
N ALA A 149 -18.07 -6.90 21.31
CA ALA A 149 -17.22 -7.28 20.17
C ALA A 149 -18.01 -7.64 18.88
N PRO A 150 -18.58 -6.66 18.15
CA PRO A 150 -19.29 -6.92 16.89
C PRO A 150 -18.37 -7.62 15.89
N LYS A 151 -18.92 -8.58 15.16
CA LYS A 151 -18.21 -9.25 14.07
C LYS A 151 -18.52 -8.57 12.75
N TYR A 152 -17.55 -7.85 12.22
CA TYR A 152 -17.62 -7.30 10.88
C TYR A 152 -16.88 -8.20 9.92
N ASN A 153 -17.57 -8.78 8.94
CA ASN A 153 -16.93 -9.65 7.94
C ASN A 153 -15.96 -10.71 8.54
N ASP A 154 -16.33 -11.36 9.64
CA ASP A 154 -15.50 -12.31 10.41
C ASP A 154 -14.24 -11.70 11.06
N VAL A 155 -14.15 -10.38 11.11
CA VAL A 155 -13.16 -9.63 11.89
C VAL A 155 -13.88 -9.11 13.14
N SER A 156 -13.29 -9.28 14.30
CA SER A 156 -13.85 -8.78 15.56
C SER A 156 -13.34 -7.37 15.82
N VAL A 157 -14.23 -6.49 16.28
CA VAL A 157 -13.85 -5.15 16.75
C VAL A 157 -13.69 -5.17 18.25
N TYR A 158 -12.72 -4.45 18.77
CA TYR A 158 -12.48 -4.30 20.21
C TYR A 158 -12.38 -2.83 20.59
N ASN A 159 -12.66 -2.53 21.85
CA ASN A 159 -12.59 -1.17 22.38
C ASN A 159 -11.87 -1.19 23.74
N LEU A 160 -10.83 -0.34 23.86
CA LEU A 160 -10.04 -0.15 25.08
C LEU A 160 -10.58 0.99 25.95
N GLY A 161 -11.70 1.62 25.55
CA GLY A 161 -12.32 2.74 26.22
C GLY A 161 -12.04 4.10 25.59
N LYS A 162 -12.65 5.12 26.18
CA LYS A 162 -12.45 6.51 25.76
C LYS A 162 -11.18 7.10 26.39
N ASP A 163 -10.48 7.91 25.63
CA ASP A 163 -9.30 8.64 26.08
C ASP A 163 -9.34 10.10 25.63
N LYS A 164 -8.45 10.90 26.20
CA LYS A 164 -8.28 12.30 25.87
C LYS A 164 -6.81 12.59 25.59
N TYR A 165 -6.56 13.37 24.55
CA TYR A 165 -5.26 13.92 24.26
C TYR A 165 -5.32 15.44 24.43
N ILE A 166 -4.52 15.98 25.35
CA ILE A 166 -4.46 17.42 25.61
C ILE A 166 -3.57 18.03 24.56
N LEU A 167 -4.10 19.01 23.84
CA LEU A 167 -3.35 19.75 22.81
C LEU A 167 -2.33 20.67 23.46
N PRO A 168 -1.08 20.74 22.97
CA PRO A 168 -0.14 21.79 23.31
C PRO A 168 -0.71 23.18 22.97
N ASP A 169 -0.46 24.18 23.79
CA ASP A 169 -1.03 25.52 23.63
C ASP A 169 -0.75 26.14 22.24
N ASN A 170 0.46 25.94 21.71
CA ASN A 170 0.84 26.40 20.38
C ASN A 170 0.06 25.69 19.26
N VAL A 171 -0.34 24.44 19.45
CA VAL A 171 -1.17 23.68 18.49
C VAL A 171 -2.64 24.04 18.65
N TYR A 172 -3.09 24.18 19.88
CA TYR A 172 -4.45 24.65 20.17
C TYR A 172 -4.76 25.99 19.50
N ASN A 173 -3.84 26.95 19.62
CA ASN A 173 -4.00 28.28 19.03
C ASN A 173 -4.06 28.25 17.48
N ILE A 174 -3.40 27.27 16.84
CA ILE A 174 -3.48 27.06 15.39
C ILE A 174 -4.85 26.50 14.97
N LEU A 175 -5.45 25.66 15.81
CA LEU A 175 -6.70 24.95 15.53
C LEU A 175 -7.94 25.68 16.09
N GLU A 176 -7.76 26.80 16.81
CA GLU A 176 -8.81 27.51 17.56
C GLU A 176 -10.00 27.93 16.68
N GLU A 177 -9.76 28.30 15.42
CA GLU A 177 -10.82 28.68 14.48
C GLU A 177 -11.81 27.53 14.18
N GLY A 178 -11.43 26.28 14.40
CA GLY A 178 -12.25 25.10 14.13
C GLY A 178 -12.53 24.19 15.32
N ASN A 179 -11.82 24.34 16.44
CA ASN A 179 -11.96 23.42 17.57
C ASN A 179 -11.89 24.13 18.94
N PRO A 180 -13.05 24.37 19.59
CA PRO A 180 -13.10 25.09 20.87
C PRO A 180 -12.51 24.31 22.06
N SER A 181 -12.12 23.07 21.89
CA SER A 181 -11.65 22.20 22.97
C SER A 181 -10.14 22.07 23.01
N LYS A 182 -9.53 22.29 24.18
CA LYS A 182 -8.09 22.07 24.43
C LYS A 182 -7.69 20.58 24.42
N TYR A 183 -8.56 19.70 24.00
CA TYR A 183 -8.28 18.26 23.96
C TYR A 183 -9.04 17.59 22.81
N ILE A 184 -8.48 16.49 22.33
CA ILE A 184 -9.13 15.55 21.42
C ILE A 184 -9.65 14.39 22.29
N SER A 185 -10.96 14.16 22.24
CA SER A 185 -11.59 12.98 22.86
C SER A 185 -11.78 11.91 21.79
N TYR A 186 -11.35 10.68 22.06
CA TYR A 186 -11.41 9.61 21.07
C TYR A 186 -11.62 8.25 21.71
N ASN A 187 -12.17 7.30 20.94
CA ASN A 187 -12.25 5.91 21.32
C ASN A 187 -10.95 5.20 20.93
N ASN A 188 -10.33 4.49 21.89
CA ASN A 188 -9.22 3.58 21.63
C ASN A 188 -9.78 2.24 21.19
N ASN A 189 -10.01 2.07 19.91
CA ASN A 189 -10.58 0.88 19.33
C ASN A 189 -9.80 0.38 18.13
N GLY A 190 -10.12 -0.80 17.68
CA GLY A 190 -9.49 -1.43 16.53
C GLY A 190 -10.15 -2.74 16.17
N SER A 191 -9.60 -3.41 15.19
CA SER A 191 -10.07 -4.69 14.66
C SER A 191 -9.05 -5.79 14.89
N ILE A 192 -9.51 -7.03 15.06
CA ILE A 192 -8.65 -8.18 15.34
C ILE A 192 -9.18 -9.46 14.72
N THR A 193 -8.26 -10.31 14.24
CA THR A 193 -8.53 -11.71 13.92
C THR A 193 -7.60 -12.61 14.73
N VAL A 194 -8.15 -13.65 15.34
CA VAL A 194 -7.40 -14.60 16.17
C VAL A 194 -7.70 -16.02 15.71
N PRO A 195 -6.85 -16.63 14.88
CA PRO A 195 -7.03 -18.01 14.49
C PRO A 195 -6.72 -18.98 15.64
N GLU A 196 -7.10 -20.24 15.47
CA GLU A 196 -6.71 -21.30 16.39
C GLU A 196 -5.20 -21.53 16.39
N GLY A 197 -4.64 -21.76 17.57
CA GLY A 197 -3.21 -21.99 17.78
C GLY A 197 -2.66 -21.21 18.97
N LYS A 198 -1.38 -21.38 19.21
CA LYS A 198 -0.57 -20.65 20.21
C LYS A 198 0.73 -20.19 19.59
N LYS A 199 1.33 -19.13 20.14
CA LYS A 199 2.59 -18.57 19.66
C LYS A 199 2.58 -18.26 18.15
N LEU A 200 1.45 -17.67 17.70
CA LEU A 200 1.25 -17.29 16.31
C LEU A 200 1.91 -15.94 16.01
N PRO A 201 2.44 -15.75 14.81
CA PRO A 201 2.99 -14.44 14.42
C PRO A 201 1.90 -13.38 14.36
N LEU A 202 2.31 -12.11 14.53
CA LEU A 202 1.42 -10.96 14.57
C LEU A 202 1.62 -10.09 13.32
N VAL A 203 0.51 -9.63 12.73
CA VAL A 203 0.52 -8.57 11.71
C VAL A 203 -0.27 -7.36 12.23
N LEU A 204 0.39 -6.21 12.28
CA LEU A 204 -0.22 -4.94 12.68
C LEU A 204 -0.55 -4.10 11.44
N PHE A 205 -1.79 -3.62 11.35
CA PHE A 205 -2.26 -2.75 10.27
C PHE A 205 -2.42 -1.30 10.76
N LEU A 206 -1.85 -0.38 10.00
CA LEU A 206 -1.92 1.06 10.21
C LEU A 206 -2.60 1.70 9.01
N HIS A 207 -3.81 2.24 9.20
CA HIS A 207 -4.52 2.94 8.12
C HIS A 207 -4.02 4.38 7.93
N GLY A 208 -4.41 5.00 6.83
CA GLY A 208 -4.06 6.38 6.47
C GLY A 208 -5.10 7.41 6.91
N SER A 209 -4.88 8.64 6.47
CA SER A 209 -5.85 9.74 6.55
C SER A 209 -6.67 9.78 5.28
N TYR A 210 -7.97 9.89 5.40
CA TYR A 210 -8.88 9.90 4.26
C TYR A 210 -9.89 11.02 4.40
N GLN A 211 -10.43 11.52 3.30
CA GLN A 211 -11.44 12.56 3.34
C GLN A 211 -12.69 12.07 4.07
N GLY A 212 -13.21 12.91 4.94
CA GLY A 212 -14.37 12.59 5.72
C GLY A 212 -14.07 11.95 7.07
N ASP A 213 -12.84 11.98 7.52
CA ASP A 213 -12.39 11.42 8.78
C ASP A 213 -13.00 12.15 9.97
N GLY A 214 -14.15 11.72 10.43
CA GLY A 214 -14.61 12.02 11.80
C GLY A 214 -13.80 11.21 12.81
N LEU A 215 -13.79 11.64 14.10
CA LEU A 215 -13.09 10.91 15.18
C LEU A 215 -13.60 9.48 15.42
N SER A 216 -14.69 9.12 14.81
CA SER A 216 -15.42 7.86 14.92
C SER A 216 -15.35 6.97 13.69
N THR A 217 -14.64 7.33 12.63
CA THR A 217 -14.49 6.52 11.42
C THR A 217 -13.56 5.33 11.66
N TYR A 218 -13.88 4.17 11.04
CA TYR A 218 -13.20 2.89 11.34
C TYR A 218 -12.49 2.33 10.12
N PHE A 219 -11.42 2.99 9.72
CA PHE A 219 -10.63 2.55 8.57
C PHE A 219 -9.77 1.30 8.82
N ASP A 220 -9.59 0.92 10.07
CA ASP A 220 -8.90 -0.31 10.46
C ASP A 220 -9.65 -1.57 9.99
N VAL A 221 -10.98 -1.55 9.95
CA VAL A 221 -11.82 -2.66 9.46
C VAL A 221 -11.67 -2.86 7.95
N GLY A 222 -11.27 -1.83 7.21
CA GLY A 222 -11.08 -1.91 5.77
C GLY A 222 -9.98 -2.87 5.31
N PHE A 223 -9.17 -3.41 6.24
CA PHE A 223 -8.20 -4.47 5.97
C PHE A 223 -8.76 -5.88 6.20
N SER A 224 -10.07 -6.04 6.39
CA SER A 224 -10.70 -7.32 6.74
C SER A 224 -10.37 -8.45 5.76
N SER A 225 -10.30 -8.19 4.46
CA SER A 225 -9.89 -9.19 3.45
C SER A 225 -8.47 -9.70 3.68
N ASN A 226 -7.54 -8.78 3.99
CA ASN A 226 -6.15 -9.11 4.31
C ASN A 226 -6.04 -9.90 5.62
N MET A 227 -6.75 -9.45 6.66
CA MET A 227 -6.77 -10.09 7.97
C MET A 227 -7.34 -11.51 7.91
N LYS A 228 -8.41 -11.75 7.15
CA LYS A 228 -8.96 -13.08 6.90
C LYS A 228 -7.96 -14.00 6.18
N SER A 229 -7.27 -13.47 5.19
CA SER A 229 -6.27 -14.23 4.43
C SER A 229 -5.10 -14.64 5.32
N LEU A 230 -4.67 -13.74 6.19
CA LEU A 230 -3.64 -14.00 7.21
C LEU A 230 -4.10 -15.03 8.26
N ALA A 231 -5.36 -14.94 8.73
CA ALA A 231 -5.90 -15.89 9.70
C ALA A 231 -5.93 -17.33 9.17
N LYS A 232 -6.22 -17.52 7.88
CA LYS A 232 -6.13 -18.85 7.21
C LYS A 232 -4.72 -19.42 7.27
N GLU A 233 -3.71 -18.57 7.28
CA GLU A 233 -2.30 -18.92 7.35
C GLU A 233 -1.72 -18.84 8.77
N LYS A 234 -2.61 -18.84 9.77
CA LYS A 234 -2.26 -18.86 11.19
C LYS A 234 -1.50 -17.62 11.70
N PHE A 235 -1.83 -16.44 11.15
CA PHE A 235 -1.38 -15.15 11.69
C PHE A 235 -2.49 -14.49 12.50
N VAL A 236 -2.16 -13.96 13.68
CA VAL A 236 -3.00 -12.99 14.36
C VAL A 236 -2.85 -11.64 13.66
N SER A 237 -3.95 -10.96 13.42
CA SER A 237 -3.92 -9.62 12.82
C SER A 237 -4.62 -8.61 13.71
N LEU A 238 -4.03 -7.42 13.84
CA LEU A 238 -4.56 -6.30 14.61
C LEU A 238 -4.54 -5.04 13.75
N GLY A 239 -5.71 -4.44 13.53
CA GLY A 239 -5.87 -3.11 12.94
C GLY A 239 -6.11 -2.08 14.04
N LEU A 240 -5.41 -0.94 13.97
CA LEU A 240 -5.56 0.15 14.92
C LEU A 240 -6.39 1.26 14.31
N ASN A 241 -7.35 1.81 15.06
CA ASN A 241 -8.00 3.05 14.67
C ASN A 241 -7.07 4.24 14.94
N LEU A 242 -6.55 4.83 13.88
CA LEU A 242 -5.63 5.96 13.89
C LEU A 242 -6.30 7.28 13.50
N THR A 243 -7.60 7.30 13.29
CA THR A 243 -8.36 8.49 12.90
C THR A 243 -8.09 9.72 13.79
N PRO A 244 -7.95 9.58 15.12
CA PRO A 244 -7.68 10.72 15.98
C PRO A 244 -6.40 11.50 15.65
N ILE A 245 -5.41 10.83 15.04
CA ILE A 245 -4.13 11.44 14.66
C ILE A 245 -4.32 12.40 13.50
N TYR A 246 -5.18 12.03 12.56
CA TYR A 246 -5.39 12.76 11.32
C TYR A 246 -6.33 13.94 11.48
N TYR A 247 -7.06 14.01 12.60
CA TYR A 247 -7.83 15.20 12.98
C TYR A 247 -6.95 16.45 13.16
N LEU A 248 -5.66 16.28 13.43
CA LEU A 248 -4.67 17.33 13.56
C LEU A 248 -4.09 17.78 12.20
N ASP A 249 -4.65 17.33 11.10
CA ASP A 249 -4.18 17.70 9.77
C ASP A 249 -4.80 19.03 9.34
N SER A 250 -3.97 20.06 9.16
CA SER A 250 -4.41 21.31 8.60
C SER A 250 -3.55 21.71 7.40
N SER A 251 -4.18 22.28 6.38
CA SER A 251 -3.54 22.60 5.12
C SER A 251 -2.56 23.79 5.17
N ASP A 252 -2.67 24.70 6.16
CA ASP A 252 -2.05 26.03 6.07
C ASP A 252 -1.23 26.50 7.27
N SER A 253 -1.05 25.70 8.32
CA SER A 253 -0.40 26.13 9.56
C SER A 253 1.04 25.61 9.73
N ASP A 254 1.72 26.04 10.79
CA ASP A 254 3.06 25.56 11.15
C ASP A 254 3.12 24.03 11.20
N LYS A 255 3.47 23.44 10.06
CA LYS A 255 3.52 22.00 9.84
C LYS A 255 4.43 21.26 10.84
N SER A 256 5.40 21.94 11.43
CA SER A 256 6.35 21.32 12.35
C SER A 256 5.71 20.98 13.70
N SER A 257 4.97 21.90 14.28
CA SER A 257 4.27 21.72 15.57
C SER A 257 3.17 20.68 15.47
N LEU A 258 2.36 20.73 14.40
CA LEU A 258 1.32 19.76 14.13
C LEU A 258 1.90 18.36 13.90
N ASN A 259 2.93 18.23 13.07
CA ASN A 259 3.60 16.97 12.82
C ASN A 259 4.16 16.32 14.10
N ASN A 260 4.73 17.12 15.01
CA ASN A 260 5.23 16.61 16.28
C ASN A 260 4.10 16.13 17.18
N THR A 261 3.00 16.88 17.24
CA THR A 261 1.80 16.51 17.99
C THR A 261 1.14 15.23 17.43
N GLN A 262 1.06 15.09 16.11
CA GLN A 262 0.61 13.86 15.47
C GLN A 262 1.49 12.65 15.84
N LYS A 263 2.81 12.81 15.82
CA LYS A 263 3.76 11.74 16.20
C LYS A 263 3.60 11.34 17.66
N ASP A 264 3.38 12.30 18.55
CA ASP A 264 3.16 12.05 19.96
C ASP A 264 1.84 11.31 20.22
N LEU A 265 0.75 11.77 19.62
CA LEU A 265 -0.56 11.10 19.70
C LEU A 265 -0.51 9.70 19.10
N PHE A 266 0.15 9.52 17.94
CA PHE A 266 0.39 8.20 17.36
C PHE A 266 1.14 7.28 18.32
N SER A 267 2.21 7.77 18.93
CA SER A 267 2.99 7.01 19.90
C SER A 267 2.13 6.61 21.10
N LYS A 268 1.28 7.50 21.61
CA LYS A 268 0.36 7.23 22.71
C LYS A 268 -0.63 6.13 22.35
N ILE A 269 -1.32 6.25 21.22
CA ILE A 269 -2.32 5.28 20.75
C ILE A 269 -1.65 3.90 20.54
N LEU A 270 -0.56 3.85 19.78
CA LEU A 270 0.15 2.60 19.50
C LEU A 270 0.59 1.89 20.78
N LYS A 271 1.16 2.64 21.73
CA LYS A 271 1.59 2.08 23.04
C LYS A 271 0.43 1.53 23.86
N GLN A 272 -0.73 2.19 23.83
CA GLN A 272 -1.92 1.72 24.56
C GLN A 272 -2.44 0.39 23.99
N HIS A 273 -2.59 0.29 22.68
CA HIS A 273 -3.01 -0.95 22.01
C HIS A 273 -2.03 -2.09 22.29
N VAL A 274 -0.74 -1.86 22.13
CA VAL A 274 0.28 -2.91 22.32
C VAL A 274 0.41 -3.32 23.80
N LYS A 275 0.33 -2.38 24.74
CA LYS A 275 0.30 -2.71 26.18
C LYS A 275 -0.89 -3.59 26.54
N SER A 276 -2.09 -3.26 26.02
CA SER A 276 -3.29 -4.07 26.23
C SER A 276 -3.11 -5.47 25.65
N LEU A 277 -2.56 -5.57 24.43
CA LEU A 277 -2.32 -6.85 23.77
C LEU A 277 -1.31 -7.71 24.54
N LEU A 278 -0.18 -7.13 24.94
CA LEU A 278 0.84 -7.80 25.76
C LEU A 278 0.24 -8.32 27.09
N ASN A 279 -0.54 -7.48 27.77
CA ASN A 279 -1.20 -7.87 29.01
C ASN A 279 -2.17 -9.05 28.79
N SER A 280 -3.00 -9.00 27.77
CA SER A 280 -3.99 -10.05 27.48
C SER A 280 -3.31 -11.35 27.04
N VAL A 281 -2.20 -11.31 26.31
CA VAL A 281 -1.44 -12.50 25.90
C VAL A 281 -0.72 -13.14 27.10
N ASN A 282 -0.24 -12.35 28.04
CA ASN A 282 0.46 -12.86 29.22
C ASN A 282 -0.52 -13.40 30.27
N ASN A 283 -1.61 -12.70 30.53
CA ASN A 283 -2.52 -13.00 31.61
C ASN A 283 -3.78 -13.77 31.19
N GLY A 284 -4.13 -13.76 29.93
CA GLY A 284 -5.37 -14.33 29.39
C GLY A 284 -6.59 -13.45 29.65
N GLY A 285 -7.77 -14.01 29.39
CA GLY A 285 -9.06 -13.37 29.55
C GLY A 285 -9.70 -12.98 28.21
N LYS A 286 -11.03 -12.84 28.20
CA LYS A 286 -11.83 -12.57 26.99
C LYS A 286 -12.39 -11.13 26.95
N SER A 287 -12.26 -10.38 28.04
CA SER A 287 -12.99 -9.12 28.23
C SER A 287 -12.67 -8.05 27.19
N THR A 288 -11.43 -7.97 26.74
CA THR A 288 -10.99 -6.91 25.82
C THR A 288 -11.24 -7.25 24.36
N TYR A 289 -10.85 -8.46 23.93
CA TYR A 289 -10.81 -8.83 22.51
C TYR A 289 -11.91 -9.83 22.10
N GLY A 290 -12.74 -10.28 23.04
CA GLY A 290 -13.73 -11.34 22.81
C GLY A 290 -13.14 -12.75 22.69
N PHE A 291 -11.82 -12.90 22.77
CA PHE A 291 -11.07 -14.16 22.71
C PHE A 291 -10.20 -14.34 23.94
N ASP A 292 -9.94 -15.58 24.31
CA ASP A 292 -8.85 -15.85 25.27
C ASP A 292 -7.51 -15.73 24.54
N MET A 293 -6.78 -14.68 24.89
CA MET A 293 -5.51 -14.31 24.25
C MET A 293 -4.30 -15.02 24.88
N LYS A 294 -4.49 -15.84 25.92
CA LYS A 294 -3.38 -16.51 26.62
C LYS A 294 -2.49 -17.27 25.66
N ASP A 295 -1.20 -16.91 25.62
CA ASP A 295 -0.16 -17.52 24.76
C ASP A 295 -0.46 -17.51 23.27
N LYS A 296 -1.39 -16.70 22.77
CA LYS A 296 -1.80 -16.70 21.36
C LYS A 296 -0.72 -16.16 20.44
N ILE A 297 0.03 -15.14 20.87
CA ILE A 297 0.92 -14.36 19.98
C ILE A 297 2.39 -14.62 20.33
N ASP A 298 3.21 -14.73 19.27
CA ASP A 298 4.66 -14.67 19.34
C ASP A 298 5.14 -13.26 18.92
N PHE A 299 5.48 -12.45 19.90
CA PHE A 299 5.99 -11.10 19.68
C PHE A 299 7.42 -11.03 19.09
N ASN A 300 8.08 -12.19 18.91
CA ASN A 300 9.34 -12.28 18.15
C ASN A 300 9.13 -12.32 16.64
N ASN A 301 7.89 -12.46 16.19
CA ASN A 301 7.51 -12.57 14.78
C ASN A 301 6.41 -11.57 14.44
N VAL A 302 6.78 -10.30 14.28
CA VAL A 302 5.85 -9.21 14.01
C VAL A 302 6.10 -8.62 12.62
N ILE A 303 5.02 -8.42 11.84
CA ILE A 303 5.02 -7.73 10.55
C ILE A 303 4.17 -6.47 10.67
N LEU A 304 4.62 -5.37 10.08
CA LEU A 304 3.85 -4.14 10.00
C LEU A 304 3.35 -3.92 8.58
N VAL A 305 2.09 -3.53 8.45
CA VAL A 305 1.45 -3.16 7.18
C VAL A 305 0.84 -1.79 7.35
N GLY A 306 1.18 -0.85 6.48
CA GLY A 306 0.60 0.49 6.54
C GLY A 306 0.14 0.96 5.17
N HIS A 307 -0.98 1.68 5.13
CA HIS A 307 -1.53 2.25 3.91
C HIS A 307 -1.53 3.78 4.01
N SER A 308 -1.18 4.45 2.90
CA SER A 308 -1.19 5.91 2.83
C SER A 308 -0.29 6.53 3.92
N ARG A 309 -0.80 7.44 4.76
CA ARG A 309 -0.08 7.97 5.93
C ARG A 309 0.29 6.88 6.95
N GLY A 310 -0.49 5.80 7.03
CA GLY A 310 -0.11 4.62 7.81
C GLY A 310 1.16 3.96 7.29
N GLY A 311 1.38 3.97 5.97
CA GLY A 311 2.61 3.50 5.33
C GLY A 311 3.85 4.31 5.72
N GLN A 312 3.70 5.63 5.91
CA GLN A 312 4.74 6.49 6.49
C GLN A 312 4.98 6.19 7.97
N ASN A 313 3.89 5.94 8.72
CA ASN A 313 3.94 5.75 10.17
C ASN A 313 4.65 4.45 10.59
N LEU A 314 4.79 3.48 9.69
CA LEU A 314 5.51 2.23 9.95
C LEU A 314 6.90 2.44 10.52
N PHE A 315 7.65 3.41 10.02
CA PHE A 315 9.03 3.64 10.42
C PHE A 315 9.15 4.23 11.83
N LEU A 316 8.17 5.01 12.25
CA LEU A 316 8.07 5.44 13.64
C LEU A 316 7.57 4.28 14.54
N ALA A 317 6.62 3.49 14.05
CA ALA A 317 6.12 2.32 14.76
C ALA A 317 7.24 1.31 15.07
N ASN A 318 8.15 1.05 14.13
CA ASN A 318 9.30 0.17 14.33
C ASN A 318 10.07 0.54 15.60
N LYS A 319 10.43 1.81 15.74
CA LYS A 319 11.18 2.30 16.91
C LYS A 319 10.39 2.06 18.21
N ILE A 320 9.12 2.48 18.23
CA ILE A 320 8.26 2.38 19.42
C ILE A 320 8.08 0.92 19.83
N LEU A 321 7.81 0.02 18.87
CA LEU A 321 7.53 -1.38 19.14
C LEU A 321 8.79 -2.14 19.60
N LYS A 322 9.95 -1.82 19.04
CA LYS A 322 11.23 -2.36 19.52
C LYS A 322 11.52 -1.95 20.96
N GLU A 323 11.27 -0.69 21.32
CA GLU A 323 11.37 -0.19 22.71
C GLU A 323 10.41 -0.93 23.66
N MET A 324 9.29 -1.46 23.15
CA MET A 324 8.33 -2.26 23.90
C MET A 324 8.65 -3.77 23.90
N GLY A 325 9.78 -4.18 23.31
CA GLY A 325 10.24 -5.57 23.30
C GLY A 325 9.69 -6.44 22.16
N LEU A 326 9.04 -5.85 21.13
CA LEU A 326 8.59 -6.59 19.96
C LEU A 326 9.70 -6.68 18.92
N ASN A 327 9.82 -7.84 18.25
CA ASN A 327 10.79 -8.07 17.19
C ASN A 327 10.12 -7.98 15.83
N ILE A 328 10.37 -6.88 15.11
CA ILE A 328 9.79 -6.61 13.79
C ILE A 328 10.60 -7.34 12.73
N LYS A 329 9.95 -8.20 11.97
CA LYS A 329 10.55 -9.04 10.91
C LYS A 329 10.39 -8.44 9.51
N GLY A 330 9.47 -7.50 9.31
CA GLY A 330 9.28 -6.87 8.02
C GLY A 330 8.24 -5.76 8.03
N ASN A 331 8.34 -4.88 7.02
CA ASN A 331 7.42 -3.76 6.77
C ASN A 331 6.82 -3.86 5.39
N ILE A 332 5.52 -3.59 5.26
CA ILE A 332 4.83 -3.38 3.99
C ILE A 332 4.21 -1.99 4.00
N SER A 333 4.65 -1.14 3.10
CA SER A 333 4.17 0.24 2.92
C SER A 333 3.38 0.34 1.63
N ILE A 334 2.07 0.51 1.73
CA ILE A 334 1.14 0.52 0.59
C ILE A 334 0.75 1.96 0.29
N ALA A 335 0.97 2.42 -0.95
CA ALA A 335 0.66 3.77 -1.41
C ALA A 335 1.06 4.86 -0.39
N PRO A 336 2.29 4.83 0.15
CA PRO A 336 2.64 5.69 1.29
C PRO A 336 2.74 7.14 0.91
N ALA A 337 2.20 8.02 1.76
CA ALA A 337 2.53 9.43 1.79
C ALA A 337 3.92 9.65 2.44
N ASN A 338 4.54 10.80 2.20
CA ASN A 338 5.86 11.14 2.72
C ASN A 338 5.92 12.54 3.37
N TYR A 339 4.93 12.86 4.20
CA TYR A 339 4.86 14.17 4.88
C TYR A 339 5.99 14.38 5.91
N TRP A 340 6.52 13.30 6.50
CA TRP A 340 7.61 13.37 7.47
C TRP A 340 8.98 13.23 6.78
N GLN A 341 9.24 14.06 5.81
CA GLN A 341 10.41 14.01 4.92
C GLN A 341 11.80 13.92 5.61
N ASN A 342 11.87 14.22 6.91
CA ASN A 342 13.11 14.23 7.69
C ASN A 342 13.44 12.87 8.35
N PHE A 343 12.80 11.80 7.96
CA PHE A 343 13.17 10.48 8.44
C PHE A 343 14.53 10.09 7.82
N LYS A 344 15.59 10.13 8.63
CA LYS A 344 16.98 9.92 8.15
C LYS A 344 17.44 8.47 8.26
N ASN A 345 16.90 7.73 9.24
CA ASN A 345 17.37 6.38 9.56
C ASN A 345 16.18 5.42 9.49
N TYR A 346 16.25 4.48 8.58
CA TYR A 346 15.32 3.38 8.45
C TYR A 346 15.94 2.11 9.03
N ASP A 347 15.13 1.30 9.70
CA ASP A 347 15.59 0.01 10.22
C ASP A 347 16.03 -0.93 9.10
N ASP A 348 17.09 -1.70 9.34
CA ASP A 348 17.56 -2.73 8.43
C ASP A 348 16.74 -4.02 8.59
N ILE A 349 15.51 -3.99 8.08
CA ILE A 349 14.57 -5.12 8.03
C ILE A 349 14.00 -5.24 6.62
N PRO A 350 13.56 -6.42 6.18
CA PRO A 350 12.88 -6.60 4.90
C PRO A 350 11.74 -5.60 4.74
N THR A 351 11.75 -4.84 3.65
CA THR A 351 10.76 -3.80 3.41
C THR A 351 10.18 -3.92 2.01
N GLY A 352 8.85 -4.02 1.91
CA GLY A 352 8.09 -3.99 0.67
C GLY A 352 7.33 -2.67 0.55
N ILE A 353 7.31 -2.08 -0.64
CA ILE A 353 6.54 -0.87 -0.96
C ILE A 353 5.66 -1.19 -2.17
N ILE A 354 4.38 -0.84 -2.12
CA ILE A 354 3.46 -0.97 -3.25
C ILE A 354 3.02 0.42 -3.68
N LEU A 355 3.22 0.75 -4.95
CA LEU A 355 2.77 1.99 -5.59
C LEU A 355 1.67 1.66 -6.59
N PRO A 356 0.46 2.19 -6.44
CA PRO A 356 -0.61 2.00 -7.42
C PRO A 356 -0.43 2.92 -8.63
N GLN A 357 -0.62 2.39 -9.84
CA GLN A 357 -0.48 3.17 -11.08
C GLN A 357 -1.44 4.35 -11.16
N LEU A 358 -2.66 4.15 -10.70
CA LEU A 358 -3.76 5.11 -10.82
C LEU A 358 -4.01 5.85 -9.50
N ASP A 359 -2.98 6.01 -8.68
CA ASP A 359 -3.09 6.71 -7.39
C ASP A 359 -3.63 8.12 -7.60
N GLY A 360 -4.84 8.38 -7.11
CA GLY A 360 -5.50 9.68 -7.20
C GLY A 360 -5.32 10.54 -5.96
N ASP A 361 -4.69 10.00 -4.91
CA ASP A 361 -4.41 10.69 -3.65
C ASP A 361 -2.91 11.04 -3.55
N VAL A 362 -2.04 10.06 -3.46
CA VAL A 362 -0.58 10.26 -3.45
C VAL A 362 -0.05 10.19 -4.89
N ILE A 363 -0.51 11.13 -5.70
CA ILE A 363 -0.21 11.19 -7.15
C ILE A 363 1.28 11.30 -7.46
N THR A 364 2.10 11.79 -6.53
CA THR A 364 3.55 11.90 -6.65
C THR A 364 4.27 10.57 -6.45
N LEU A 365 3.55 9.52 -6.05
CA LEU A 365 4.09 8.19 -5.76
C LEU A 365 5.26 8.25 -4.76
N ASP A 366 5.05 8.94 -3.66
CA ASP A 366 6.05 9.28 -2.63
C ASP A 366 6.83 8.09 -2.07
N GLY A 367 6.26 6.88 -2.16
CA GLY A 367 6.96 5.67 -1.77
C GLY A 367 8.25 5.41 -2.55
N ARG A 368 8.42 6.01 -3.74
CA ARG A 368 9.71 5.96 -4.46
C ARG A 368 10.78 6.73 -3.71
N ASN A 369 10.46 7.91 -3.16
CA ASN A 369 11.40 8.67 -2.33
C ASN A 369 11.81 7.88 -1.08
N ILE A 370 10.87 7.15 -0.47
CA ILE A 370 11.14 6.27 0.67
C ILE A 370 12.08 5.14 0.24
N PHE A 371 11.79 4.48 -0.89
CA PHE A 371 12.63 3.41 -1.44
C PHE A 371 14.07 3.88 -1.66
N ASP A 372 14.26 5.04 -2.31
CA ASP A 372 15.58 5.57 -2.63
C ASP A 372 16.36 5.97 -1.37
N LYS A 373 15.70 6.54 -0.35
CA LYS A 373 16.34 6.81 0.94
C LYS A 373 16.79 5.54 1.66
N ILE A 374 15.98 4.48 1.59
CA ILE A 374 16.29 3.19 2.21
C ILE A 374 17.44 2.50 1.48
N ARG A 375 17.42 2.43 0.13
CA ARG A 375 18.45 1.73 -0.65
C ARG A 375 19.83 2.34 -0.56
N LEU A 376 19.92 3.64 -0.27
CA LEU A 376 21.20 4.34 -0.07
C LEU A 376 21.88 4.01 1.27
N GLN A 377 21.17 3.38 2.19
CA GLN A 377 21.73 2.93 3.44
C GLN A 377 22.41 1.56 3.25
N LYS A 378 23.50 1.32 4.00
CA LYS A 378 24.09 -0.02 4.04
C LYS A 378 23.10 -0.99 4.67
N ARG A 379 22.71 -2.02 3.91
CA ARG A 379 21.65 -2.95 4.30
C ARG A 379 22.08 -4.39 4.21
N SER A 380 21.60 -5.18 5.17
CA SER A 380 21.66 -6.65 5.13
C SER A 380 20.31 -7.28 4.77
N SER A 381 19.24 -6.50 4.77
CA SER A 381 17.89 -6.93 4.47
C SER A 381 17.43 -6.48 3.10
N ASP A 382 16.51 -7.25 2.50
CA ASP A 382 15.96 -6.99 1.18
C ASP A 382 15.04 -5.77 1.17
N LEU A 383 15.04 -5.05 0.06
CA LEU A 383 14.15 -3.93 -0.22
C LEU A 383 13.46 -4.15 -1.57
N GLN A 384 12.13 -4.12 -1.58
CA GLN A 384 11.32 -4.32 -2.77
C GLN A 384 10.33 -3.17 -2.95
N LEU A 385 10.16 -2.69 -4.17
CA LEU A 385 9.10 -1.78 -4.56
C LEU A 385 8.37 -2.40 -5.75
N LEU A 386 7.04 -2.46 -5.65
CA LEU A 386 6.16 -2.89 -6.72
C LEU A 386 5.32 -1.70 -7.21
N TYR A 387 5.40 -1.41 -8.49
CA TYR A 387 4.46 -0.53 -9.17
C TYR A 387 3.35 -1.40 -9.75
N LEU A 388 2.15 -1.33 -9.17
CA LEU A 388 1.03 -2.19 -9.52
C LEU A 388 0.14 -1.51 -10.56
N TYR A 389 0.09 -2.08 -11.75
CA TYR A 389 -0.73 -1.56 -12.84
C TYR A 389 -2.22 -1.64 -12.53
N SER A 390 -2.96 -0.65 -12.99
CA SER A 390 -4.41 -0.51 -12.83
C SER A 390 -4.91 -0.45 -11.38
N ALA A 391 -4.03 -0.43 -10.37
CA ALA A 391 -4.41 -0.19 -9.00
C ALA A 391 -4.61 1.31 -8.74
N ASN A 392 -5.51 1.66 -7.82
CA ASN A 392 -5.70 3.02 -7.30
C ASN A 392 -5.39 3.08 -5.80
N HIS A 393 -5.45 4.27 -5.20
CA HIS A 393 -5.15 4.47 -3.78
C HIS A 393 -6.16 3.76 -2.87
N ASN A 394 -7.45 4.04 -3.09
CA ASN A 394 -8.52 3.69 -2.15
C ASN A 394 -8.82 2.19 -2.07
N ASN A 395 -8.72 1.45 -3.17
CA ASN A 395 -9.14 0.05 -3.23
C ASN A 395 -8.28 -0.93 -2.39
N PHE A 396 -7.22 -0.48 -1.73
CA PHE A 396 -6.50 -1.27 -0.74
C PHE A 396 -7.21 -1.37 0.60
N ASN A 397 -8.16 -0.46 0.86
CA ASN A 397 -8.97 -0.43 2.06
C ASN A 397 -10.46 -0.40 1.69
N SER A 398 -11.25 -1.37 2.17
CA SER A 398 -12.64 -1.54 1.76
C SER A 398 -13.60 -0.51 2.32
N THR A 399 -13.20 0.25 3.33
CA THR A 399 -14.02 1.28 3.96
C THR A 399 -13.76 2.68 3.44
N ILE A 400 -12.80 2.84 2.52
CA ILE A 400 -12.59 4.12 1.85
C ILE A 400 -13.53 4.21 0.65
N PHE A 401 -14.24 5.31 0.58
CA PHE A 401 -15.16 5.62 -0.50
C PHE A 401 -14.62 6.81 -1.31
N GLY A 402 -15.12 6.99 -2.51
CA GLY A 402 -14.76 8.11 -3.37
C GLY A 402 -13.99 7.70 -4.61
N GLU A 403 -14.15 8.52 -5.65
CA GLU A 403 -13.40 8.34 -6.88
C GLU A 403 -11.93 8.68 -6.65
N ASP A 404 -11.11 7.70 -6.89
CA ASP A 404 -9.67 7.81 -6.78
C ASP A 404 -9.06 7.27 -8.08
N ASN A 405 -8.76 8.17 -8.98
CA ASN A 405 -8.15 7.84 -10.26
C ASN A 405 -7.36 9.04 -10.79
N SER A 406 -6.06 8.86 -10.90
CA SER A 406 -5.17 9.87 -11.47
C SER A 406 -5.17 9.89 -13.01
N PHE A 407 -5.85 8.96 -13.65
CA PHE A 407 -5.84 8.83 -15.10
C PHE A 407 -7.14 9.37 -15.72
N VAL A 408 -7.25 10.70 -15.69
CA VAL A 408 -8.43 11.44 -16.16
C VAL A 408 -8.04 12.49 -17.21
N ASP A 409 -9.00 12.89 -18.05
CA ASP A 409 -8.81 14.01 -18.98
C ASP A 409 -8.98 15.37 -18.26
N SER A 410 -8.83 16.46 -19.01
CA SER A 410 -8.98 17.83 -18.49
C SER A 410 -10.39 18.18 -18.00
N LYS A 411 -11.38 17.32 -18.28
CA LYS A 411 -12.77 17.46 -17.82
C LYS A 411 -13.08 16.53 -16.64
N GLY A 412 -12.09 15.74 -16.16
CA GLY A 412 -12.27 14.77 -15.10
C GLY A 412 -12.85 13.43 -15.56
N ASN A 413 -12.98 13.18 -16.88
CA ASN A 413 -13.43 11.88 -17.37
C ASN A 413 -12.34 10.83 -17.21
N THR A 414 -12.68 9.67 -16.70
CA THR A 414 -11.76 8.54 -16.53
C THR A 414 -11.26 8.04 -17.88
N LEU A 415 -9.94 8.08 -18.08
CA LEU A 415 -9.26 7.55 -19.28
C LEU A 415 -8.86 6.08 -19.12
N LYS A 416 -8.69 5.63 -17.91
CA LYS A 416 -8.37 4.23 -17.58
C LYS A 416 -9.06 3.84 -16.28
N GLU A 417 -9.88 2.81 -16.36
CA GLU A 417 -10.54 2.26 -15.17
C GLU A 417 -9.54 1.52 -14.27
N PRO A 418 -9.62 1.71 -12.95
CA PRO A 418 -8.88 0.90 -12.01
C PRO A 418 -9.37 -0.55 -12.04
N MET A 419 -8.52 -1.47 -11.61
CA MET A 419 -8.97 -2.84 -11.33
C MET A 419 -10.05 -2.84 -10.24
N SER A 420 -10.89 -3.86 -10.24
CA SER A 420 -11.93 -3.97 -9.20
C SER A 420 -11.31 -4.01 -7.81
N ILE A 421 -12.03 -3.50 -6.82
CA ILE A 421 -11.63 -3.57 -5.40
C ILE A 421 -11.31 -5.00 -4.98
N LYS A 422 -12.09 -5.98 -5.45
CA LYS A 422 -11.90 -7.40 -5.16
C LYS A 422 -10.56 -7.93 -5.71
N GLU A 423 -10.18 -7.55 -6.92
CA GLU A 423 -8.90 -7.95 -7.53
C GLU A 423 -7.73 -7.30 -6.82
N GLN A 424 -7.84 -6.01 -6.50
CA GLN A 424 -6.79 -5.28 -5.79
C GLN A 424 -6.58 -5.81 -4.37
N GLN A 425 -7.64 -6.09 -3.63
CA GLN A 425 -7.57 -6.71 -2.32
C GLN A 425 -7.08 -8.15 -2.37
N LYS A 426 -7.44 -8.92 -3.41
CA LYS A 426 -6.90 -10.27 -3.61
C LYS A 426 -5.39 -10.25 -3.86
N PHE A 427 -4.91 -9.28 -4.66
CA PHE A 427 -3.48 -9.09 -4.88
C PHE A 427 -2.78 -8.71 -3.57
N SER A 428 -3.26 -7.68 -2.87
CA SER A 428 -2.65 -7.21 -1.62
C SER A 428 -2.65 -8.30 -0.55
N SER A 429 -3.74 -9.03 -0.39
CA SER A 429 -3.83 -10.15 0.56
C SER A 429 -2.80 -11.23 0.26
N LYS A 430 -2.66 -11.62 -1.02
CA LYS A 430 -1.68 -12.63 -1.41
C LYS A 430 -0.24 -12.15 -1.23
N TYR A 431 0.02 -10.87 -1.55
CA TYR A 431 1.33 -10.27 -1.33
C TYR A 431 1.67 -10.21 0.15
N ILE A 432 0.78 -9.70 1.00
CA ILE A 432 1.00 -9.55 2.44
C ILE A 432 1.27 -10.92 3.11
N VAL A 433 0.47 -11.93 2.77
CA VAL A 433 0.67 -13.30 3.28
C VAL A 433 2.04 -13.86 2.89
N ASN A 434 2.40 -13.80 1.61
CA ASN A 434 3.67 -14.33 1.13
C ASN A 434 4.87 -13.54 1.68
N PHE A 435 4.74 -12.22 1.78
CA PHE A 435 5.74 -11.36 2.40
C PHE A 435 5.97 -11.75 3.87
N ALA A 436 4.90 -11.85 4.66
CA ALA A 436 4.97 -12.21 6.06
C ALA A 436 5.65 -13.57 6.27
N LYS A 437 5.24 -14.59 5.50
CA LYS A 437 5.88 -15.92 5.51
C LYS A 437 7.38 -15.84 5.14
N SER A 438 7.70 -15.14 4.05
CA SER A 438 9.08 -15.01 3.57
C SER A 438 9.98 -14.32 4.59
N CYS A 439 9.49 -13.27 5.25
CA CYS A 439 10.25 -12.57 6.29
C CYS A 439 10.49 -13.43 7.52
N ILE A 440 9.49 -14.19 7.98
CA ILE A 440 9.58 -15.01 9.19
C ILE A 440 10.40 -16.27 8.94
N GLU A 441 10.16 -16.97 7.83
CA GLU A 441 10.79 -18.26 7.54
C GLU A 441 12.20 -18.11 6.97
N LYS A 442 12.43 -17.08 6.13
CA LYS A 442 13.66 -16.95 5.34
C LYS A 442 14.42 -15.65 5.57
N GLY A 443 13.81 -14.63 6.18
CA GLY A 443 14.37 -13.28 6.29
C GLY A 443 14.66 -12.63 4.93
N SER A 444 13.98 -13.05 3.86
CA SER A 444 14.30 -12.66 2.49
C SER A 444 13.04 -12.57 1.62
N LEU A 445 13.03 -11.61 0.70
CA LEU A 445 11.96 -11.39 -0.28
C LEU A 445 12.25 -12.01 -1.66
N SER A 446 13.39 -12.69 -1.84
CA SER A 446 13.78 -13.29 -3.14
C SER A 446 12.78 -14.32 -3.69
N GLY A 447 11.85 -14.84 -2.87
CA GLY A 447 10.76 -15.73 -3.30
C GLY A 447 9.53 -15.02 -3.84
N ILE A 448 9.51 -13.67 -3.83
CA ILE A 448 8.38 -12.84 -4.27
C ILE A 448 8.83 -12.01 -5.47
N MET A 449 9.03 -12.68 -6.59
CA MET A 449 9.47 -12.07 -7.84
C MET A 449 8.39 -12.19 -8.91
N PRO A 450 8.17 -11.17 -9.74
CA PRO A 450 7.35 -11.32 -10.93
C PRO A 450 8.03 -12.26 -11.93
N SER A 451 7.24 -12.83 -12.83
CA SER A 451 7.76 -13.48 -14.03
C SER A 451 8.48 -12.47 -14.93
N GLU A 452 9.21 -12.95 -15.92
CA GLU A 452 10.00 -12.13 -16.84
C GLU A 452 9.16 -11.05 -17.53
N ASP A 453 7.92 -11.37 -17.86
CA ASP A 453 6.95 -10.42 -18.46
C ASP A 453 6.32 -9.44 -17.45
N GLY A 454 6.72 -9.48 -16.18
CA GLY A 454 6.21 -8.61 -15.12
C GLY A 454 4.88 -9.05 -14.53
N THR A 455 4.55 -10.34 -14.56
CA THR A 455 3.32 -10.84 -13.92
C THR A 455 3.61 -11.38 -12.51
N LEU A 456 2.91 -10.84 -11.51
CA LEU A 456 2.90 -11.31 -10.13
C LEU A 456 1.45 -11.51 -9.67
N TYR A 457 1.11 -12.71 -9.23
CA TYR A 457 -0.25 -13.07 -8.76
C TYR A 457 -1.37 -12.73 -9.75
N ASN A 458 -1.13 -12.93 -11.04
CA ASN A 458 -2.00 -12.61 -12.18
C ASN A 458 -2.23 -11.10 -12.41
N GLN A 459 -1.42 -10.23 -11.82
CA GLN A 459 -1.43 -8.80 -12.09
C GLN A 459 -0.10 -8.35 -12.67
N LYS A 460 -0.14 -7.33 -13.51
CA LYS A 460 1.08 -6.71 -14.05
C LYS A 460 1.72 -5.78 -13.01
N VAL A 461 3.02 -5.93 -12.85
CA VAL A 461 3.83 -5.10 -11.96
C VAL A 461 5.16 -4.72 -12.62
N LEU A 462 5.73 -3.59 -12.21
CA LEU A 462 7.15 -3.33 -12.33
C LEU A 462 7.78 -3.48 -10.94
N MET A 463 8.95 -4.08 -10.87
CA MET A 463 9.61 -4.32 -9.60
C MET A 463 10.98 -3.65 -9.57
N SER A 464 11.21 -2.82 -8.54
CA SER A 464 12.55 -2.44 -8.10
C SER A 464 12.95 -3.32 -6.93
N PHE A 465 14.16 -3.90 -6.96
CA PHE A 465 14.61 -4.83 -5.95
C PHE A 465 16.09 -4.64 -5.62
N VAL A 466 16.38 -4.40 -4.35
CA VAL A 466 17.73 -4.38 -3.81
C VAL A 466 17.89 -5.51 -2.79
N LYS A 467 18.68 -6.49 -3.14
CA LYS A 467 18.99 -7.62 -2.26
C LYS A 467 19.85 -7.15 -1.09
N GLY A 468 19.57 -7.62 0.10
CA GLY A 468 20.45 -7.40 1.26
C GLY A 468 21.90 -7.84 0.98
N LYS A 469 22.87 -7.05 1.42
CA LYS A 469 24.30 -7.26 1.17
C LYS A 469 24.72 -7.15 -0.30
N SER A 470 23.93 -6.49 -1.14
CA SER A 470 24.32 -6.16 -2.51
C SER A 470 25.55 -5.25 -2.53
N LYS A 471 26.41 -5.45 -3.52
CA LYS A 471 27.54 -4.56 -3.80
C LYS A 471 27.13 -3.53 -4.85
N VAL A 472 27.20 -2.25 -4.50
CA VAL A 472 26.98 -1.16 -5.46
C VAL A 472 28.17 -1.13 -6.42
N LEU A 473 27.92 -1.23 -7.72
CA LEU A 473 28.91 -1.01 -8.77
C LEU A 473 28.90 0.42 -9.25
N PHE A 474 27.69 0.99 -9.35
CA PHE A 474 27.46 2.32 -9.84
C PHE A 474 26.23 2.93 -9.18
N ASP A 475 26.34 4.19 -8.75
CA ASP A 475 25.25 5.01 -8.26
C ASP A 475 25.65 6.48 -8.34
N LEU A 476 24.76 7.35 -8.82
CA LEU A 476 25.07 8.79 -8.97
C LEU A 476 24.92 9.63 -7.71
N SER A 477 24.63 9.03 -6.56
CA SER A 477 24.54 9.77 -5.29
C SER A 477 25.85 10.43 -4.88
N SER A 478 26.98 10.02 -5.47
CA SER A 478 28.29 10.66 -5.30
C SER A 478 28.85 11.18 -6.63
N ASP A 479 29.42 12.40 -6.64
CA ASP A 479 30.03 13.02 -7.83
C ASP A 479 31.25 12.26 -8.36
N SER A 480 31.91 11.44 -7.53
CA SER A 480 33.05 10.62 -7.93
C SER A 480 32.71 9.61 -9.03
N ASN A 481 31.46 9.15 -9.08
CA ASN A 481 31.02 8.12 -10.02
C ASN A 481 30.80 8.62 -11.45
N SER A 482 30.65 9.93 -11.66
CA SER A 482 30.49 10.50 -13.01
C SER A 482 31.75 10.33 -13.89
N LYS A 483 32.94 10.18 -13.28
CA LYS A 483 34.21 9.97 -14.00
C LYS A 483 34.38 8.53 -14.52
N MET A 484 33.54 7.62 -14.09
CA MET A 484 33.57 6.21 -14.51
C MET A 484 32.87 5.98 -15.85
N ILE A 485 32.13 6.96 -16.37
CA ILE A 485 31.25 6.79 -17.51
C ILE A 485 31.84 7.46 -18.74
N SER A 486 31.73 6.79 -19.88
CA SER A 486 32.04 7.34 -21.20
C SER A 486 31.06 6.85 -22.25
N GLY A 487 30.86 7.59 -23.32
CA GLY A 487 29.96 7.22 -24.43
C GLY A 487 28.73 8.10 -24.56
N SER A 488 27.65 7.52 -25.06
CA SER A 488 26.40 8.22 -25.43
C SER A 488 25.44 8.41 -24.26
N PHE A 489 25.74 9.35 -23.38
CA PHE A 489 24.90 9.62 -22.20
C PHE A 489 24.79 11.11 -21.85
N LYS A 490 23.76 11.43 -21.07
CA LYS A 490 23.55 12.75 -20.45
C LYS A 490 23.14 12.58 -18.99
N LYS A 491 23.78 13.32 -18.08
CA LYS A 491 23.32 13.41 -16.68
C LYS A 491 22.07 14.28 -16.63
N ILE A 492 21.02 13.79 -15.99
CA ILE A 492 19.77 14.51 -15.75
C ILE A 492 19.42 14.47 -14.28
N ILE A 493 18.62 15.44 -13.85
CA ILE A 493 18.07 15.45 -12.50
C ILE A 493 16.55 15.31 -12.63
N ALA A 494 16.00 14.25 -12.04
CA ALA A 494 14.57 14.10 -11.94
C ALA A 494 13.99 15.05 -10.89
N SER A 495 12.83 15.63 -11.14
CA SER A 495 12.11 16.47 -10.20
C SER A 495 10.61 16.26 -10.31
N THR A 496 9.91 16.26 -9.20
CA THR A 496 8.45 16.33 -9.12
C THR A 496 7.95 17.78 -9.07
N ASP A 497 8.83 18.77 -8.89
CA ASP A 497 8.52 20.19 -8.82
C ASP A 497 8.50 20.85 -10.22
N ASP A 498 7.35 21.41 -10.62
CA ASP A 498 7.18 22.10 -11.90
C ASP A 498 8.12 23.29 -12.08
N LYS A 499 8.45 24.00 -11.01
CA LYS A 499 9.34 25.17 -11.04
C LYS A 499 10.79 24.82 -11.37
N LYS A 500 11.17 23.55 -11.15
CA LYS A 500 12.52 23.05 -11.40
C LYS A 500 12.66 22.36 -12.77
N ASN A 501 11.57 22.28 -13.54
CA ASN A 501 11.55 21.64 -14.86
C ASN A 501 12.16 22.50 -16.00
N THR A 502 12.90 23.54 -15.69
CA THR A 502 13.59 24.33 -16.70
C THR A 502 14.89 23.68 -17.15
N ALA A 503 15.03 23.50 -18.44
CA ALA A 503 16.28 23.15 -19.15
C ALA A 503 17.02 21.88 -18.63
N GLY A 504 16.46 20.71 -18.89
CA GLY A 504 17.15 19.42 -18.70
C GLY A 504 16.68 18.61 -17.50
N ASN A 505 15.72 19.08 -16.72
CA ASN A 505 15.04 18.30 -15.72
C ASN A 505 13.83 17.59 -16.33
N VAL A 506 13.66 16.33 -16.00
CA VAL A 506 12.54 15.51 -16.47
C VAL A 506 11.63 15.24 -15.26
N ARG A 507 10.36 15.60 -15.40
CA ARG A 507 9.36 15.21 -14.42
C ARG A 507 8.94 13.76 -14.65
N LEU A 508 9.27 12.89 -13.75
CA LEU A 508 9.01 11.47 -13.86
C LEU A 508 8.24 11.01 -12.60
N PRO A 509 7.00 10.56 -12.74
CA PRO A 509 6.29 9.96 -11.61
C PRO A 509 7.05 8.73 -11.11
N GLY A 510 7.04 8.53 -9.79
CA GLY A 510 7.74 7.41 -9.20
C GLY A 510 9.27 7.50 -9.21
N ILE A 511 9.83 8.69 -9.29
CA ILE A 511 11.27 8.96 -9.13
C ILE A 511 11.46 9.97 -8.01
N SER A 512 12.50 9.76 -7.20
CA SER A 512 12.84 10.67 -6.11
C SER A 512 13.22 12.05 -6.61
N ASP A 513 12.72 13.07 -5.92
CA ASP A 513 13.10 14.43 -6.16
C ASP A 513 14.60 14.66 -6.01
N ASN A 514 15.16 15.40 -6.95
CA ASN A 514 16.57 15.80 -6.98
C ASN A 514 17.56 14.63 -7.06
N TYR A 515 17.07 13.40 -7.39
CA TYR A 515 17.95 12.26 -7.56
C TYR A 515 18.53 12.25 -8.99
N PRO A 516 19.85 12.19 -9.16
CA PRO A 516 20.45 12.18 -10.48
C PRO A 516 20.26 10.83 -11.17
N LEU A 517 20.02 10.91 -12.48
CA LEU A 517 19.89 9.79 -13.42
C LEU A 517 20.86 9.97 -14.58
N ILE A 518 21.12 8.89 -15.31
CA ILE A 518 21.77 8.95 -16.61
C ILE A 518 20.73 8.66 -17.68
N SER A 519 20.57 9.59 -18.61
CA SER A 519 19.88 9.34 -19.87
C SER A 519 20.88 8.69 -20.85
N LEU A 520 20.56 7.50 -21.30
CA LEU A 520 21.28 6.73 -22.31
C LEU A 520 20.59 6.98 -23.65
N GLU A 521 21.27 7.67 -24.58
CA GLU A 521 20.71 8.09 -25.84
C GLU A 521 21.38 7.33 -26.99
N PHE A 522 20.78 6.25 -27.43
CA PHE A 522 21.28 5.42 -28.52
C PHE A 522 20.53 5.71 -29.83
N LYS A 523 21.24 6.25 -30.84
CA LYS A 523 20.69 6.58 -32.14
C LYS A 523 20.96 5.49 -33.16
N ASN A 524 21.96 4.66 -32.92
CA ASN A 524 22.35 3.57 -33.81
C ASN A 524 23.03 2.43 -33.04
N THR A 525 23.26 1.30 -33.68
CA THR A 525 23.83 0.10 -33.06
C THR A 525 25.28 0.23 -32.61
N SER A 526 25.99 1.27 -33.04
CA SER A 526 27.36 1.52 -32.61
C SER A 526 27.44 2.37 -31.31
N ASP A 527 26.34 2.96 -30.92
CA ASP A 527 26.30 3.76 -29.70
C ASP A 527 26.38 2.86 -28.48
N LYS A 528 27.11 3.31 -27.48
CA LYS A 528 27.31 2.58 -26.23
C LYS A 528 27.64 3.50 -25.07
N VAL A 529 27.48 3.00 -23.89
CA VAL A 529 27.93 3.62 -22.64
C VAL A 529 28.78 2.61 -21.87
N ASP A 530 30.02 3.00 -21.60
CA ASP A 530 31.00 2.21 -20.87
C ASP A 530 31.11 2.70 -19.42
N PHE A 531 31.01 1.76 -18.49
CA PHE A 531 31.26 1.96 -17.06
C PHE A 531 32.57 1.29 -16.69
N LYS A 532 33.63 2.09 -16.58
CA LYS A 532 34.94 1.60 -16.11
C LYS A 532 34.92 1.47 -14.59
N LEU A 533 35.13 0.26 -14.11
CA LEU A 533 35.19 0.01 -12.68
C LEU A 533 36.53 0.44 -12.13
N PRO A 534 36.61 1.16 -10.98
CA PRO A 534 37.85 1.76 -10.48
C PRO A 534 38.92 0.71 -10.10
N GLU A 535 38.47 -0.49 -9.74
CA GLU A 535 39.32 -1.63 -9.43
C GLU A 535 38.74 -2.89 -10.08
N THR A 536 39.59 -3.93 -10.25
CA THR A 536 39.06 -5.22 -10.70
C THR A 536 38.11 -5.77 -9.67
N ASN A 537 36.88 -6.11 -10.12
CA ASN A 537 35.83 -6.58 -9.25
C ASN A 537 35.64 -8.09 -9.39
N ASP A 538 35.58 -8.77 -8.26
CA ASP A 538 35.22 -10.17 -8.17
C ASP A 538 33.70 -10.33 -8.16
N PHE A 539 33.17 -10.79 -9.29
CA PHE A 539 31.74 -11.08 -9.49
C PHE A 539 31.37 -12.52 -9.09
N THR A 540 32.37 -13.39 -8.85
CA THR A 540 32.12 -14.83 -8.55
C THR A 540 31.38 -15.04 -7.23
N LYS A 541 31.37 -14.04 -6.36
CA LYS A 541 30.65 -14.06 -5.07
C LYS A 541 29.14 -13.78 -5.21
N PHE A 542 28.70 -13.45 -6.41
CA PHE A 542 27.33 -13.05 -6.71
C PHE A 542 26.76 -13.94 -7.84
N ASP A 543 25.46 -13.95 -7.97
CA ASP A 543 24.78 -14.67 -9.04
C ASP A 543 24.07 -13.78 -10.05
N THR A 544 23.94 -12.50 -9.74
CA THR A 544 23.14 -11.54 -10.53
C THR A 544 23.83 -10.18 -10.59
N ILE A 545 23.86 -9.58 -11.78
CA ILE A 545 24.06 -8.14 -11.98
C ILE A 545 22.71 -7.49 -12.25
N SER A 546 22.41 -6.40 -11.55
CA SER A 546 21.12 -5.72 -11.59
C SER A 546 21.27 -4.25 -11.97
N PHE A 547 20.35 -3.74 -12.77
CA PHE A 547 20.28 -2.37 -13.23
C PHE A 547 18.95 -1.76 -12.84
N GLU A 548 18.95 -0.67 -12.10
CA GLU A 548 17.74 0.11 -11.87
C GLU A 548 17.54 1.06 -13.05
N ILE A 549 16.66 0.66 -13.96
CA ILE A 549 16.56 1.24 -15.31
C ILE A 549 15.10 1.39 -15.72
N MET A 550 14.84 2.26 -16.65
CA MET A 550 13.56 2.36 -17.38
C MET A 550 13.79 2.76 -18.82
N GLN A 551 12.86 2.39 -19.69
CA GLN A 551 12.72 2.95 -21.01
C GLN A 551 12.10 4.36 -20.93
N ASP A 552 12.70 5.34 -21.58
CA ASP A 552 12.09 6.67 -21.70
C ASP A 552 10.92 6.63 -22.69
N SER A 553 9.71 6.48 -22.17
CA SER A 553 8.49 6.40 -22.97
C SER A 553 8.06 7.75 -23.60
N THR A 554 8.69 8.86 -23.20
CA THR A 554 8.48 10.18 -23.83
C THR A 554 9.28 10.34 -25.11
N SER A 555 10.34 9.55 -25.28
CA SER A 555 11.19 9.60 -26.45
C SER A 555 10.47 9.08 -27.71
N PRO A 556 10.46 9.84 -28.80
CA PRO A 556 9.90 9.38 -30.07
C PRO A 556 10.54 8.09 -30.61
N ILE A 557 11.82 7.85 -30.30
CA ILE A 557 12.55 6.65 -30.68
C ILE A 557 11.94 5.39 -30.11
N ASN A 558 11.42 5.48 -28.87
CA ASN A 558 10.86 4.37 -28.13
C ASN A 558 9.37 4.13 -28.43
N LYS A 559 8.70 5.07 -29.12
CA LYS A 559 7.24 5.07 -29.27
C LYS A 559 6.69 3.73 -29.81
N GLY A 560 5.90 3.06 -29.01
CA GLY A 560 5.21 1.82 -29.35
C GLY A 560 6.12 0.58 -29.47
N LYS A 561 7.35 0.63 -28.95
CA LYS A 561 8.33 -0.45 -29.09
C LYS A 561 8.83 -0.93 -27.71
N ASN A 562 8.77 -2.22 -27.47
CA ASN A 562 9.57 -2.81 -26.41
C ASN A 562 11.05 -2.78 -26.82
N GLN A 563 11.89 -2.36 -25.92
CA GLN A 563 13.32 -2.22 -26.18
C GLN A 563 14.10 -3.42 -25.67
N MET A 564 15.30 -3.61 -26.21
CA MET A 564 16.26 -4.60 -25.78
C MET A 564 17.63 -3.92 -25.66
N LEU A 565 18.41 -4.38 -24.69
CA LEU A 565 19.77 -3.93 -24.48
C LEU A 565 20.75 -5.09 -24.61
N ASP A 566 21.91 -4.79 -25.10
CA ASP A 566 23.08 -5.65 -25.03
C ASP A 566 23.95 -5.23 -23.83
N ILE A 567 24.28 -6.18 -22.98
CA ILE A 567 25.11 -5.97 -21.81
C ILE A 567 26.42 -6.75 -22.00
N THR A 568 27.52 -6.03 -21.97
CA THR A 568 28.86 -6.59 -22.15
C THR A 568 29.66 -6.49 -20.85
N LEU A 569 30.21 -7.60 -20.41
CA LEU A 569 31.23 -7.61 -19.36
C LEU A 569 32.62 -7.79 -19.99
N THR A 570 33.56 -6.97 -19.54
CA THR A 570 34.96 -7.05 -19.98
C THR A 570 35.86 -7.34 -18.76
N ASP A 571 36.73 -8.36 -18.88
CA ASP A 571 37.71 -8.67 -17.83
C ASP A 571 39.01 -7.84 -17.98
N LYS A 572 39.86 -7.95 -16.99
CA LYS A 572 41.15 -7.23 -16.95
C LYS A 572 42.07 -7.55 -18.15
N ASN A 573 41.92 -8.71 -18.76
CA ASN A 573 42.70 -9.13 -19.91
C ASN A 573 42.14 -8.64 -21.24
N GLY A 574 41.06 -7.87 -21.20
CA GLY A 574 40.34 -7.37 -22.38
C GLY A 574 39.44 -8.41 -23.03
N LYS A 575 39.27 -9.61 -22.45
CA LYS A 575 38.29 -10.58 -22.92
C LYS A 575 36.90 -10.12 -22.52
N PHE A 576 35.99 -10.16 -23.46
CA PHE A 576 34.60 -9.69 -23.25
C PHE A 576 33.58 -10.70 -23.73
N HIS A 577 32.37 -10.58 -23.18
CA HIS A 577 31.20 -11.30 -23.65
C HIS A 577 29.95 -10.42 -23.52
N THR A 578 29.11 -10.48 -24.54
CA THR A 578 27.86 -9.72 -24.65
C THR A 578 26.66 -10.66 -24.59
N ILE A 579 25.65 -10.27 -23.83
CA ILE A 579 24.33 -10.91 -23.82
C ILE A 579 23.28 -9.89 -24.18
N SER A 580 22.23 -10.31 -24.87
CA SER A 580 21.06 -9.49 -25.15
C SER A 580 19.98 -9.77 -24.09
N THR A 581 19.30 -8.72 -23.63
CA THR A 581 18.13 -8.88 -22.75
C THR A 581 16.98 -9.55 -23.52
N PRO A 582 16.12 -10.33 -22.84
CA PRO A 582 14.92 -10.85 -23.47
C PRO A 582 14.00 -9.74 -23.99
N LYS A 583 13.28 -10.03 -25.09
CA LYS A 583 12.44 -9.05 -25.78
C LYS A 583 11.32 -8.47 -24.92
N ASP A 584 10.76 -9.26 -24.04
CA ASP A 584 9.57 -8.89 -23.26
C ASP A 584 9.90 -8.66 -21.79
N THR A 585 11.16 -8.35 -21.47
CA THR A 585 11.59 -7.99 -20.11
C THR A 585 10.82 -6.78 -19.60
N TYR A 586 10.13 -6.92 -18.47
CA TYR A 586 9.19 -5.92 -17.93
C TYR A 586 9.82 -4.53 -17.76
N SER A 587 11.08 -4.42 -17.37
CA SER A 587 11.79 -3.15 -17.16
C SER A 587 12.06 -2.36 -18.47
N LEU A 588 11.95 -3.03 -19.62
CA LEU A 588 12.20 -2.44 -20.95
C LEU A 588 10.95 -2.44 -21.84
N GLN A 589 9.78 -2.77 -21.31
CA GLN A 589 8.51 -2.69 -22.02
C GLN A 589 8.07 -1.23 -22.21
N TYR A 590 7.51 -0.93 -23.39
CA TYR A 590 6.95 0.38 -23.69
C TYR A 590 5.66 0.62 -22.90
N GLN A 591 5.62 1.76 -22.22
CA GLN A 591 4.40 2.31 -21.64
C GLN A 591 4.06 3.61 -22.36
N PRO A 592 2.86 3.76 -22.93
CA PRO A 592 2.51 4.98 -23.63
C PRO A 592 2.55 6.15 -22.64
N GLY A 593 3.53 7.03 -22.83
CA GLY A 593 3.62 8.28 -22.07
C GLY A 593 2.61 9.27 -22.65
N LYS A 594 1.62 9.67 -21.86
CA LYS A 594 0.77 10.80 -22.15
C LYS A 594 0.77 11.71 -20.94
N ILE A 595 1.00 13.00 -21.17
CA ILE A 595 0.84 14.01 -20.13
C ILE A 595 -0.66 14.24 -20.00
N THR A 596 -1.22 13.88 -18.87
CA THR A 596 -2.62 14.14 -18.53
C THR A 596 -2.69 15.18 -17.43
N SER A 597 -3.64 16.07 -17.53
CA SER A 597 -3.96 17.03 -16.48
C SER A 597 -4.70 16.30 -15.36
N ILE A 598 -4.28 16.49 -14.12
CA ILE A 598 -4.96 15.95 -12.96
C ILE A 598 -5.49 17.11 -12.14
N ALA A 599 -6.79 17.20 -12.02
CA ALA A 599 -7.47 18.22 -11.25
C ALA A 599 -8.38 17.58 -10.19
N LEU A 600 -7.84 16.70 -9.35
CA LEU A 600 -8.70 15.97 -8.43
C LEU A 600 -8.93 16.67 -7.08
N ARG A 601 -8.02 17.49 -6.59
CA ARG A 601 -8.15 18.11 -5.26
C ARG A 601 -7.60 19.52 -5.14
N ASP A 602 -6.80 19.97 -6.07
CA ASP A 602 -6.22 21.29 -6.02
C ASP A 602 -6.52 22.04 -7.30
N GLU A 603 -7.23 23.16 -7.20
CA GLU A 603 -7.48 24.07 -8.34
C GLU A 603 -6.19 24.57 -9.00
N HIS A 604 -5.06 24.40 -8.32
CA HIS A 604 -3.71 24.76 -8.77
C HIS A 604 -2.94 23.56 -9.35
N ALA A 605 -3.40 22.32 -9.13
CA ALA A 605 -2.79 21.13 -9.69
C ALA A 605 -3.13 20.97 -11.18
N LYS A 606 -2.75 21.91 -11.99
CA LYS A 606 -2.94 21.89 -13.45
C LYS A 606 -2.09 20.85 -14.16
N THR A 607 -1.46 19.91 -13.47
CA THR A 607 -0.44 19.09 -14.09
C THR A 607 -0.54 17.64 -13.65
N MET A 608 -0.60 16.80 -14.51
CA MET A 608 0.27 16.34 -15.54
C MET A 608 1.19 15.25 -15.09
N TYR A 609 0.69 14.06 -15.01
CA TYR A 609 1.56 12.92 -14.93
C TYR A 609 1.57 12.27 -16.30
N SER A 610 2.77 12.12 -16.86
CA SER A 610 2.90 11.29 -18.02
C SER A 610 2.79 9.85 -17.54
N ASN A 611 2.18 9.02 -18.34
CA ASN A 611 2.20 7.58 -18.14
C ASN A 611 3.61 7.04 -18.49
N ILE A 612 4.62 7.56 -17.78
CA ILE A 612 6.01 7.17 -17.94
C ILE A 612 6.20 5.88 -17.18
N THR A 613 6.87 4.93 -17.77
CA THR A 613 7.29 3.71 -17.10
C THR A 613 8.24 4.07 -15.95
N PRO A 614 7.90 3.76 -14.67
CA PRO A 614 8.83 4.02 -13.58
C PRO A 614 10.07 3.13 -13.68
N LEU A 615 11.13 3.55 -12.97
CA LEU A 615 12.31 2.71 -12.78
C LEU A 615 11.93 1.34 -12.22
N SER A 616 12.58 0.32 -12.75
CA SER A 616 12.47 -1.05 -12.25
C SER A 616 13.80 -1.80 -12.44
N THR A 617 13.97 -2.91 -11.75
CA THR A 617 15.23 -3.64 -11.77
C THR A 617 15.26 -4.62 -12.93
N LEU A 618 16.17 -4.41 -13.88
CA LEU A 618 16.61 -5.39 -14.85
C LEU A 618 17.64 -6.30 -14.18
N MET A 619 17.35 -7.59 -14.09
CA MET A 619 18.23 -8.59 -13.47
C MET A 619 18.81 -9.53 -14.51
N ILE A 620 20.11 -9.70 -14.51
CA ILE A 620 20.85 -10.55 -15.44
C ILE A 620 21.63 -11.59 -14.66
N PRO A 621 21.38 -12.87 -14.88
CA PRO A 621 22.16 -13.94 -14.26
C PRO A 621 23.63 -13.90 -14.69
N LEU A 622 24.54 -13.90 -13.76
CA LEU A 622 25.98 -13.96 -14.06
C LEU A 622 26.39 -15.32 -14.68
N SER A 623 25.57 -16.34 -14.54
CA SER A 623 25.75 -17.62 -15.21
C SER A 623 25.85 -17.52 -16.74
N GLU A 624 25.21 -16.52 -17.35
CA GLU A 624 25.26 -16.25 -18.80
C GLU A 624 26.67 -15.90 -19.28
N PHE A 625 27.51 -15.41 -18.38
CA PHE A 625 28.90 -15.02 -18.64
C PHE A 625 29.91 -16.10 -18.24
N ASN A 626 29.49 -17.20 -17.62
CA ASN A 626 30.38 -18.25 -17.16
C ASN A 626 31.19 -18.86 -18.31
N ASN A 627 32.51 -19.06 -18.07
CA ASN A 627 33.47 -19.57 -19.05
C ASN A 627 33.68 -18.69 -20.29
N LYS A 628 33.02 -17.53 -20.38
CA LYS A 628 33.16 -16.56 -21.47
C LYS A 628 34.12 -15.43 -21.13
N VAL A 629 34.07 -14.96 -19.88
CA VAL A 629 34.98 -13.94 -19.30
C VAL A 629 35.45 -14.41 -17.93
N ASP A 630 36.53 -13.83 -17.43
CA ASP A 630 37.01 -14.09 -16.06
C ASP A 630 36.20 -13.21 -15.06
N LEU A 631 35.11 -13.77 -14.54
CA LEU A 631 34.26 -13.11 -13.55
C LEU A 631 34.98 -12.69 -12.27
N SER A 632 36.15 -13.24 -11.98
CA SER A 632 36.96 -12.84 -10.81
C SER A 632 37.68 -11.49 -10.99
N LYS A 633 37.71 -10.94 -12.20
CA LYS A 633 38.51 -9.77 -12.57
C LYS A 633 37.83 -8.84 -13.55
N ILE A 634 36.55 -8.56 -13.35
CA ILE A 634 35.79 -7.65 -14.24
C ILE A 634 36.28 -6.22 -14.08
N SER A 635 36.59 -5.56 -15.19
CA SER A 635 37.11 -4.19 -15.27
C SER A 635 36.11 -3.18 -15.86
N ALA A 636 35.13 -3.63 -16.66
CA ALA A 636 34.13 -2.75 -17.24
C ALA A 636 32.80 -3.45 -17.48
N VAL A 637 31.74 -2.65 -17.45
CA VAL A 637 30.37 -2.99 -17.88
C VAL A 637 30.00 -2.02 -19.01
N GLU A 638 29.57 -2.55 -20.16
CA GLU A 638 29.07 -1.76 -21.27
C GLU A 638 27.58 -2.00 -21.48
N ILE A 639 26.83 -0.96 -21.78
CA ILE A 639 25.42 -1.01 -22.17
C ILE A 639 25.30 -0.42 -23.58
N SER A 640 24.66 -1.16 -24.47
CA SER A 640 24.38 -0.72 -25.84
C SER A 640 22.96 -1.16 -26.27
N PRO A 641 22.38 -0.54 -27.33
CA PRO A 641 21.11 -1.00 -27.86
C PRO A 641 21.32 -2.37 -28.50
N SER A 642 20.35 -3.28 -28.33
CA SER A 642 20.42 -4.56 -29.03
C SER A 642 20.39 -4.36 -30.54
N LYS A 643 21.09 -5.20 -31.28
CA LYS A 643 21.07 -5.19 -32.74
C LYS A 643 19.67 -5.32 -33.33
N SER A 644 18.74 -5.95 -32.61
CA SER A 644 17.35 -6.14 -33.02
C SER A 644 16.51 -4.85 -32.94
N THR A 645 16.81 -3.95 -31.99
CA THR A 645 16.13 -2.67 -31.80
C THR A 645 16.93 -1.50 -32.40
N GLY A 646 18.23 -1.57 -32.40
CA GLY A 646 19.15 -0.67 -33.09
C GLY A 646 19.31 0.71 -32.48
N GLN A 647 18.34 1.16 -31.70
CA GLN A 647 18.28 2.49 -31.09
C GLN A 647 17.35 2.46 -29.89
N GLY A 648 17.45 3.44 -28.99
CA GLY A 648 16.57 3.58 -27.83
C GLY A 648 17.05 4.64 -26.86
N ASN A 649 16.13 5.14 -26.04
CA ASN A 649 16.44 6.03 -24.93
C ASN A 649 16.02 5.38 -23.62
N PHE A 650 16.94 5.42 -22.66
CA PHE A 650 16.74 4.79 -21.35
C PHE A 650 17.20 5.74 -20.25
N MET A 651 16.71 5.51 -19.04
CA MET A 651 17.20 6.19 -17.85
C MET A 651 17.72 5.16 -16.85
N LEU A 652 18.98 5.30 -16.45
CA LEU A 652 19.67 4.42 -15.52
C LEU A 652 19.93 5.17 -14.21
N GLN A 653 19.62 4.55 -13.08
CA GLN A 653 19.86 5.09 -11.76
C GLN A 653 21.09 4.45 -11.08
N SER A 654 21.18 3.13 -11.12
CA SER A 654 22.23 2.40 -10.37
C SER A 654 22.46 1.00 -10.95
N MET A 655 23.61 0.42 -10.58
CA MET A 655 23.97 -0.98 -10.83
C MET A 655 24.44 -1.66 -9.55
N TYR A 656 24.03 -2.91 -9.37
CA TYR A 656 24.35 -3.73 -8.20
C TYR A 656 24.79 -5.13 -8.60
N LEU A 657 25.65 -5.73 -7.76
CA LEU A 657 25.84 -7.17 -7.72
C LEU A 657 25.07 -7.73 -6.53
N SER A 658 24.39 -8.84 -6.71
CA SER A 658 23.58 -9.46 -5.68
C SER A 658 23.59 -10.99 -5.78
N SER A 659 23.20 -11.63 -4.67
CA SER A 659 23.04 -13.08 -4.58
C SER A 659 21.58 -13.40 -4.31
N ILE A 660 20.77 -13.36 -5.38
CA ILE A 660 19.32 -13.55 -5.31
C ILE A 660 18.97 -15.01 -5.04
N ASN A 661 19.70 -15.94 -5.67
CA ASN A 661 19.46 -17.39 -5.63
C ASN A 661 20.23 -18.10 -4.52
N ASN A 662 20.84 -17.41 -3.57
CA ASN A 662 21.67 -18.03 -2.52
C ASN A 662 20.92 -19.06 -1.64
N ASN A 663 19.61 -19.19 -1.74
CA ASN A 663 18.87 -20.32 -1.16
C ASN A 663 18.84 -21.55 -2.07
N LEU A 664 19.35 -21.47 -3.32
CA LEU A 664 19.52 -22.57 -4.26
C LEU A 664 20.94 -23.12 -4.34
N LYS A 665 21.89 -22.57 -3.58
CA LYS A 665 22.98 -23.44 -3.07
C LYS A 665 22.38 -24.38 -2.01
N THR A 666 21.31 -25.13 -2.35
CA THR A 666 21.32 -26.53 -1.99
C THR A 666 22.74 -26.98 -2.26
N LYS A 667 23.46 -27.41 -1.18
CA LYS A 667 24.51 -28.40 -1.34
C LYS A 667 24.07 -29.19 -2.56
N SER A 668 24.79 -29.12 -3.67
CA SER A 668 24.75 -30.22 -4.63
C SER A 668 24.90 -31.40 -3.72
N LEU A 669 23.84 -32.13 -3.51
CA LEU A 669 23.92 -33.41 -2.87
C LEU A 669 24.95 -34.09 -3.74
N ASN A 670 26.17 -34.16 -3.20
CA ASN A 670 27.25 -34.82 -3.89
C ASN A 670 26.64 -36.14 -4.34
N LEU A 671 26.69 -36.46 -5.60
CA LEU A 671 26.08 -37.67 -6.12
C LEU A 671 26.42 -38.86 -5.24
N ASN A 672 27.62 -38.81 -4.64
CA ASN A 672 28.10 -39.74 -3.64
C ASN A 672 27.30 -39.73 -2.32
N SER A 673 26.81 -38.58 -1.85
CA SER A 673 25.94 -38.57 -0.66
C SER A 673 24.51 -39.07 -0.99
N LEU A 674 23.99 -38.79 -2.17
CA LEU A 674 22.71 -39.36 -2.60
C LEU A 674 22.81 -40.87 -2.74
N ILE A 675 23.91 -41.41 -3.32
CA ILE A 675 24.21 -42.84 -3.42
C ILE A 675 24.33 -43.47 -2.02
N ILE A 676 24.98 -42.81 -1.06
CA ILE A 676 25.08 -43.27 0.32
C ILE A 676 23.69 -43.32 0.99
N TYR A 677 22.85 -42.33 0.80
CA TYR A 677 21.46 -42.33 1.34
C TYR A 677 20.61 -43.44 0.71
N VAL A 678 20.71 -43.65 -0.61
CA VAL A 678 19.98 -44.73 -1.32
C VAL A 678 20.46 -46.09 -0.86
N LEU A 679 21.77 -46.28 -0.68
CA LEU A 679 22.35 -47.54 -0.17
C LEU A 679 21.97 -47.78 1.30
N ALA A 680 21.98 -46.75 2.15
CA ALA A 680 21.55 -46.83 3.55
C ALA A 680 20.07 -47.19 3.66
N PHE A 681 19.23 -46.61 2.78
CA PHE A 681 17.78 -46.93 2.71
C PHE A 681 17.55 -48.35 2.24
N ALA A 682 18.26 -48.80 1.20
CA ALA A 682 18.18 -50.18 0.69
C ALA A 682 18.63 -51.24 1.74
N ILE A 683 19.72 -50.93 2.48
CA ILE A 683 20.19 -51.80 3.58
C ILE A 683 19.16 -51.87 4.72
N SER A 684 18.60 -50.72 5.10
CA SER A 684 17.57 -50.67 6.15
C SER A 684 16.31 -51.44 5.75
N PHE A 685 15.90 -51.35 4.49
CA PHE A 685 14.74 -52.05 3.98
C PHE A 685 14.99 -53.56 3.91
N THR A 686 16.21 -53.98 3.56
CA THR A 686 16.61 -55.41 3.54
C THR A 686 16.65 -55.97 4.96
N ILE A 687 17.17 -55.24 5.93
CA ILE A 687 17.16 -55.68 7.34
C ILE A 687 15.74 -55.79 7.88
N LEU A 688 14.86 -54.82 7.57
CA LEU A 688 13.46 -54.85 7.98
C LEU A 688 12.73 -56.05 7.34
N PHE A 689 13.01 -56.35 6.08
CA PHE A 689 12.44 -57.50 5.37
C PHE A 689 12.90 -58.85 5.97
N ILE A 690 14.18 -58.97 6.36
CA ILE A 690 14.74 -60.16 7.02
C ILE A 690 14.13 -60.33 8.41
N LEU A 691 13.97 -59.26 9.15
CA LEU A 691 13.36 -59.28 10.49
C LEU A 691 11.87 -59.67 10.43
N THR A 692 11.11 -59.14 9.48
CA THR A 692 9.70 -59.49 9.28
C THR A 692 9.57 -60.95 8.85
N LYS A 693 10.44 -61.47 7.98
CA LYS A 693 10.44 -62.89 7.57
C LYS A 693 10.78 -63.81 8.73
N LYS A 694 11.71 -63.40 9.65
CA LYS A 694 12.04 -64.13 10.85
C LYS A 694 10.88 -64.18 11.86
N ILE A 695 10.14 -63.08 12.00
CA ILE A 695 8.95 -63.02 12.86
C ILE A 695 7.80 -63.85 12.34
N ILE A 696 7.60 -63.87 11.02
CA ILE A 696 6.57 -64.71 10.38
C ILE A 696 6.91 -66.20 10.54
N ASN A 697 8.17 -66.59 10.31
CA ASN A 697 8.60 -67.99 10.46
C ASN A 697 8.62 -68.47 11.94
N HIS A 698 8.67 -67.57 12.92
CA HIS A 698 8.57 -67.90 14.36
C HIS A 698 7.11 -68.06 14.85
N LYS A 699 6.12 -67.62 14.07
CA LYS A 699 4.69 -67.77 14.36
C LYS A 699 4.04 -69.00 13.66
N THR A 700 4.82 -69.71 12.81
CA THR A 700 4.35 -70.86 12.07
C THR A 700 5.00 -72.23 12.50
N ASN A 701 5.83 -72.18 13.58
CA ASN A 701 6.31 -73.37 14.29
C ASN A 701 5.68 -73.50 15.65
#